data_3ca3ac72533bea62e42ba1bbe9d19a3b
#
_entry.id   3ca3ac72533bea62e42ba1bbe9d19a3b
#
_cell.length_a   1.000
_cell.length_b   1.000
_cell.length_c   1.000
_cell.angle_alpha   90.00
_cell.angle_beta   90.00
_cell.angle_gamma   90.00
#
_symmetry.space_group_name_H-M   'P 1'
#
loop_
_entity.id
_entity.type
_entity.pdbx_description
1 polymer ?
#
loop_
_entity_poly.entity_id
_entity_poly.type
_entity_poly.pdbx_seq_one_letter_code
_entity_poly.pdbx_strand_id
1 'polypeptide(L)'
;MRKRAQMRNIPSVEPKHISEEIKPKKKLFTFKKDNLWVAASLIFIFLLVLFLNSYFNITSGVSYNPDGTGLDKYYLSGPDPYYNMRIVDKTLFGNNSGHYQFYSDKDPLLDYPLGKSGGRPPFLNMMAIGFSRLLLPFMNEIDAVGYSMQFVPALFGALLVLPVYFIGETLFNKKAGLIAAFLIALIPIHLGSGHGSSYSLFDHDSLNLLLFFLIYLFLIKSIKEKDSTKSIFYALLAGIFLGALNMTWVESRFVYSVLAVYVVVQMLIDIFTNKIETRVIRSSLIIFTAGYLIYLPVRASIIGGFRPDLALFLCIIIGVFGLAYMLFGIKKVPWTISLSAIFVLALVGLIFLYFVRDLSSSFSFLSPLTSLSDILYGSGIYGSKVSMTIAEAQTSGMSITAMSFGPALYWIAWVGFVFLIYRYYKDKQRRDYLFIIILFLVDMWLLGIAGRFLNDLVPLVALLSGFVVWMVIDKIDYKQMIRNVRGAGGGLHGIRRGVKVLHIFGILFVAFLVVLPNVYLAFDAAIPGGKKKEVFGDFPQGAFGLDHYKESYWVDAYNWLNKQDVDISDPTKRPGFISWWDYGFYEVAVGAHPTIADNFQDGIPPAANFHTATSEKDAVSVWIVRLLEGDLADNGGQLSDEVIQILNNSLGPTNSSNVVNWAENPTSSPSYNTSIGEEYNEELSEDWRVGAQWPTNAVYHNVSKLLLENLDDEGITWLYHNLQDATGYSIRYYGVEGYDKQIFNIFGFLA
;
A
#
# COMPACT_ATOMS: atom_id res chain seq x y z
N MET A 1 -39.67 88.93 26.67
CA MET A 1 -38.89 87.76 27.16
C MET A 1 -37.84 87.40 26.10
N ARG A 2 -36.62 87.55 26.45
CA ARG A 2 -35.45 87.56 25.52
C ARG A 2 -35.00 86.17 25.20
N LYS A 3 -34.93 85.75 23.91
CA LYS A 3 -34.14 84.60 23.44
C LYS A 3 -32.81 85.12 22.92
N ARG A 4 -31.72 84.69 23.58
CA ARG A 4 -30.34 84.89 23.13
C ARG A 4 -30.02 83.91 22.02
N ALA A 5 -29.52 84.41 20.89
CA ALA A 5 -28.91 83.63 19.82
C ALA A 5 -27.49 83.17 20.25
N GLN A 6 -27.21 81.89 20.13
CA GLN A 6 -25.87 81.36 20.24
C GLN A 6 -25.21 81.33 18.84
N MET A 7 -24.10 82.05 18.70
CA MET A 7 -23.22 81.97 17.52
C MET A 7 -22.55 80.62 17.49
N ARG A 8 -22.61 79.88 16.35
CA ARG A 8 -21.85 78.70 16.08
C ARG A 8 -20.38 79.10 15.72
N ASN A 9 -19.42 78.63 16.51
CA ASN A 9 -18.04 78.66 16.16
C ASN A 9 -17.75 77.57 15.06
N ILE A 10 -17.20 78.04 13.94
CA ILE A 10 -16.62 77.13 12.88
C ILE A 10 -15.23 76.81 13.28
N PRO A 11 -14.87 75.51 13.40
CA PRO A 11 -13.45 75.15 13.65
C PRO A 11 -12.63 75.31 12.37
N SER A 12 -11.49 75.98 12.50
CA SER A 12 -10.47 76.11 11.46
C SER A 12 -9.88 74.73 11.15
N VAL A 13 -9.85 74.35 9.85
CA VAL A 13 -9.23 73.13 9.36
C VAL A 13 -7.73 73.41 9.24
N GLU A 14 -6.93 72.82 10.14
CA GLU A 14 -5.48 72.70 9.96
C GLU A 14 -5.14 71.61 8.93
N PRO A 15 -4.17 71.83 8.01
CA PRO A 15 -3.78 70.79 7.06
C PRO A 15 -3.03 69.68 7.80
N LYS A 16 -3.61 68.46 7.85
CA LYS A 16 -2.92 67.24 8.30
C LYS A 16 -1.78 66.93 7.31
N HIS A 17 -0.53 67.14 7.76
CA HIS A 17 0.63 66.49 7.16
C HIS A 17 0.42 64.99 7.26
N ILE A 18 0.19 64.33 6.11
CA ILE A 18 0.24 62.86 5.96
C ILE A 18 1.72 62.52 5.88
N SER A 19 2.34 62.28 7.04
CA SER A 19 3.58 61.52 7.08
C SER A 19 3.22 60.04 6.84
N GLU A 20 3.42 59.56 5.65
CA GLU A 20 3.46 58.12 5.40
C GLU A 20 4.52 57.49 6.28
N GLU A 21 4.14 56.91 7.42
CA GLU A 21 4.98 55.97 8.14
C GLU A 21 5.26 54.79 7.21
N ILE A 22 6.48 54.79 6.63
CA ILE A 22 7.03 53.61 5.94
C ILE A 22 7.12 52.50 6.97
N LYS A 23 6.07 51.66 7.04
CA LYS A 23 6.08 50.43 7.86
C LYS A 23 7.34 49.64 7.46
N PRO A 24 8.22 49.28 8.41
CA PRO A 24 9.42 48.52 8.10
C PRO A 24 9.02 47.24 7.40
N LYS A 25 9.58 46.97 6.22
CA LYS A 25 9.41 45.72 5.48
C LYS A 25 9.62 44.57 6.49
N LYS A 26 8.57 43.81 6.77
CA LYS A 26 8.68 42.58 7.58
C LYS A 26 9.82 41.76 6.98
N LYS A 27 10.93 41.60 7.73
CA LYS A 27 12.02 40.70 7.36
C LYS A 27 11.40 39.32 7.09
N LEU A 28 11.49 38.84 5.86
CA LEU A 28 10.82 37.62 5.36
C LEU A 28 11.25 36.37 6.14
N PHE A 29 12.40 36.38 6.78
CA PHE A 29 12.92 35.28 7.60
C PHE A 29 13.73 35.81 8.79
N THR A 30 13.15 35.93 9.95
CA THR A 30 13.90 35.94 11.21
C THR A 30 13.93 34.52 11.74
N PHE A 31 14.99 33.77 11.45
CA PHE A 31 15.25 32.49 12.10
C PHE A 31 15.47 32.73 13.60
N LYS A 32 14.48 32.39 14.42
CA LYS A 32 14.67 32.31 15.88
C LYS A 32 15.67 31.19 16.15
N LYS A 33 16.65 31.42 17.03
CA LYS A 33 17.71 30.48 17.40
C LYS A 33 17.13 29.08 17.79
N ASP A 34 15.93 29.05 18.35
CA ASP A 34 15.19 27.81 18.70
C ASP A 34 14.66 27.02 17.49
N ASN A 35 14.60 27.61 16.29
CA ASN A 35 14.19 26.90 15.09
C ASN A 35 15.38 26.27 14.37
N LEU A 36 16.58 26.82 14.56
CA LEU A 36 17.79 26.34 13.90
C LEU A 36 18.21 24.95 14.40
N TRP A 37 18.19 24.74 15.73
CA TRP A 37 18.54 23.41 16.27
C TRP A 37 17.50 22.36 15.90
N VAL A 38 16.20 22.72 15.82
CA VAL A 38 15.16 21.80 15.35
C VAL A 38 15.42 21.41 13.90
N ALA A 39 15.71 22.38 13.03
CA ALA A 39 16.03 22.10 11.63
C ALA A 39 17.27 21.19 11.51
N ALA A 40 18.34 21.51 12.25
CA ALA A 40 19.56 20.69 12.28
C ALA A 40 19.27 19.25 12.77
N SER A 41 18.45 19.08 13.81
CA SER A 41 18.04 17.76 14.30
C SER A 41 17.23 16.99 13.26
N LEU A 42 16.30 17.65 12.58
CA LEU A 42 15.50 17.00 11.53
C LEU A 42 16.35 16.58 10.33
N ILE A 43 17.29 17.43 9.91
CA ILE A 43 18.26 17.08 8.86
C ILE A 43 19.09 15.87 9.29
N PHE A 44 19.58 15.85 10.53
CA PHE A 44 20.33 14.72 11.05
C PHE A 44 19.50 13.43 11.07
N ILE A 45 18.25 13.50 11.56
CA ILE A 45 17.37 12.34 11.62
C ILE A 45 17.02 11.84 10.20
N PHE A 46 16.72 12.77 9.28
CA PHE A 46 16.49 12.44 7.88
C PHE A 46 17.68 11.71 7.26
N LEU A 47 18.89 12.24 7.45
CA LEU A 47 20.11 11.62 6.94
C LEU A 47 20.39 10.27 7.60
N LEU A 48 20.07 10.11 8.90
CA LEU A 48 20.21 8.84 9.60
C LEU A 48 19.26 7.77 9.03
N VAL A 49 17.99 8.09 8.82
CA VAL A 49 17.02 7.16 8.19
C VAL A 49 17.49 6.82 6.77
N LEU A 50 17.87 7.82 5.99
CA LEU A 50 18.36 7.61 4.62
C LEU A 50 19.61 6.74 4.59
N PHE A 51 20.54 6.92 5.54
CA PHE A 51 21.73 6.09 5.70
C PHE A 51 21.36 4.63 6.00
N LEU A 52 20.48 4.40 6.98
CA LEU A 52 20.06 3.05 7.36
C LEU A 52 19.31 2.34 6.22
N ASN A 53 18.47 3.06 5.48
CA ASN A 53 17.71 2.50 4.37
C ASN A 53 18.55 2.20 3.12
N SER A 54 19.73 2.80 2.97
CA SER A 54 20.47 2.73 1.71
C SER A 54 21.90 2.21 1.82
N TYR A 55 22.66 2.58 2.86
CA TYR A 55 24.11 2.35 2.92
C TYR A 55 24.52 0.88 2.75
N PHE A 56 23.91 0.00 3.54
CA PHE A 56 24.28 -1.42 3.53
C PHE A 56 23.88 -2.12 2.23
N ASN A 57 22.78 -1.69 1.62
CA ASN A 57 22.32 -2.21 0.34
C ASN A 57 23.23 -1.74 -0.80
N ILE A 58 23.59 -0.46 -0.86
CA ILE A 58 24.51 0.09 -1.86
C ILE A 58 25.89 -0.55 -1.74
N THR A 59 26.43 -0.66 -0.51
CA THR A 59 27.78 -1.17 -0.26
C THR A 59 27.87 -2.68 -0.32
N SER A 60 26.78 -3.40 -0.43
CA SER A 60 26.77 -4.85 -0.61
C SER A 60 27.37 -5.30 -1.94
N GLY A 61 27.61 -4.39 -2.86
CA GLY A 61 28.19 -4.69 -4.18
C GLY A 61 27.21 -5.39 -5.11
N VAL A 62 25.92 -5.35 -4.79
CA VAL A 62 24.89 -5.97 -5.62
C VAL A 62 24.50 -5.01 -6.71
N SER A 63 25.07 -5.14 -7.86
CA SER A 63 24.53 -4.64 -9.11
C SER A 63 24.18 -5.84 -9.98
N TYR A 64 22.93 -5.97 -10.30
CA TYR A 64 22.49 -6.93 -11.28
C TYR A 64 22.87 -6.41 -12.67
N ASN A 65 23.72 -7.13 -13.36
CA ASN A 65 24.16 -6.79 -14.68
C ASN A 65 24.57 -8.08 -15.42
N PRO A 66 23.59 -8.87 -15.89
CA PRO A 66 23.88 -10.16 -16.50
C PRO A 66 24.68 -10.05 -17.79
N ASP A 67 24.41 -9.03 -18.62
CA ASP A 67 25.01 -8.85 -19.94
C ASP A 67 25.62 -7.45 -20.15
N GLY A 68 25.52 -6.56 -19.17
CA GLY A 68 26.07 -5.21 -19.26
C GLY A 68 25.22 -4.21 -20.02
N THR A 69 24.00 -4.55 -20.39
CA THR A 69 23.10 -3.71 -21.17
C THR A 69 21.83 -3.34 -20.43
N GLY A 70 21.33 -2.15 -20.70
CA GLY A 70 20.00 -1.71 -20.21
C GLY A 70 19.87 -1.51 -18.72
N LEU A 71 18.62 -1.49 -18.27
CA LEU A 71 18.23 -1.29 -16.86
C LEU A 71 18.44 -2.54 -16.00
N ASP A 72 18.63 -3.69 -16.61
CA ASP A 72 18.91 -4.98 -15.95
C ASP A 72 20.23 -5.03 -15.17
N LYS A 73 21.03 -3.98 -15.32
CA LYS A 73 22.26 -3.79 -14.56
C LYS A 73 21.99 -3.47 -13.07
N TYR A 74 20.79 -3.00 -12.72
CA TYR A 74 20.45 -2.59 -11.37
C TYR A 74 19.58 -3.63 -10.68
N TYR A 75 19.99 -3.96 -9.45
CA TYR A 75 19.24 -4.85 -8.58
C TYR A 75 17.99 -4.16 -8.02
N LEU A 76 16.85 -4.80 -8.16
CA LEU A 76 15.60 -4.46 -7.49
C LEU A 76 15.15 -5.62 -6.60
N SER A 77 14.59 -5.32 -5.44
CA SER A 77 14.23 -6.32 -4.44
C SER A 77 12.74 -6.66 -4.54
N GLY A 78 12.44 -7.91 -4.85
CA GLY A 78 11.07 -8.40 -5.00
C GLY A 78 10.51 -8.33 -6.43
N PRO A 79 9.45 -9.06 -6.74
CA PRO A 79 8.88 -9.15 -8.09
C PRO A 79 8.21 -7.84 -8.53
N ASP A 80 7.48 -7.19 -7.65
CA ASP A 80 6.76 -5.95 -7.92
C ASP A 80 7.64 -4.80 -8.42
N PRO A 81 8.84 -4.56 -7.84
CA PRO A 81 9.82 -3.65 -8.40
C PRO A 81 10.19 -3.91 -9.85
N TYR A 82 10.31 -5.16 -10.27
CA TYR A 82 10.63 -5.50 -11.66
C TYR A 82 9.48 -5.22 -12.62
N TYR A 83 8.25 -5.40 -12.18
CA TYR A 83 7.09 -4.95 -12.96
C TYR A 83 7.10 -3.43 -13.15
N ASN A 84 7.34 -2.67 -12.09
CA ASN A 84 7.45 -1.21 -12.16
C ASN A 84 8.61 -0.78 -13.07
N MET A 85 9.78 -1.44 -12.98
CA MET A 85 10.92 -1.23 -13.88
C MET A 85 10.51 -1.42 -15.35
N ARG A 86 9.84 -2.51 -15.67
CA ARG A 86 9.36 -2.79 -17.04
C ARG A 86 8.47 -1.68 -17.61
N ILE A 87 7.65 -1.05 -16.75
CA ILE A 87 6.81 0.09 -17.18
C ILE A 87 7.65 1.34 -17.41
N VAL A 88 8.63 1.61 -16.55
CA VAL A 88 9.57 2.70 -16.73
C VAL A 88 10.34 2.51 -18.05
N ASP A 89 10.83 1.31 -18.33
CA ASP A 89 11.56 0.96 -19.56
C ASP A 89 10.70 1.17 -20.80
N LYS A 90 9.49 0.63 -20.81
CA LYS A 90 8.55 0.82 -21.91
C LYS A 90 8.23 2.30 -22.15
N THR A 91 8.13 3.08 -21.06
CA THR A 91 7.83 4.52 -21.13
C THR A 91 9.00 5.32 -21.72
N LEU A 92 10.24 4.98 -21.35
CA LEU A 92 11.42 5.76 -21.75
C LEU A 92 12.07 5.26 -23.04
N PHE A 93 12.11 3.95 -23.23
CA PHE A 93 12.91 3.30 -24.27
C PHE A 93 12.06 2.44 -25.24
N GLY A 94 10.77 2.26 -24.98
CA GLY A 94 9.87 1.50 -25.85
C GLY A 94 9.51 2.23 -27.16
N ASN A 95 8.79 1.56 -28.04
CA ASN A 95 8.36 2.09 -29.35
C ASN A 95 7.55 3.39 -29.25
N ASN A 96 6.84 3.61 -28.15
CA ASN A 96 6.11 4.84 -27.83
C ASN A 96 6.81 5.66 -26.74
N SER A 97 8.13 5.72 -26.78
CA SER A 97 8.93 6.47 -25.78
C SER A 97 8.45 7.91 -25.61
N GLY A 98 8.44 8.38 -24.37
CA GLY A 98 7.91 9.70 -24.01
C GLY A 98 6.44 9.74 -23.63
N HIS A 99 5.70 8.65 -23.84
CA HIS A 99 4.32 8.50 -23.38
C HIS A 99 4.23 7.42 -22.30
N TYR A 100 3.63 7.75 -21.14
CA TYR A 100 3.42 6.75 -20.09
C TYR A 100 2.50 5.64 -20.62
N GLN A 101 2.94 4.39 -20.49
CA GLN A 101 2.17 3.23 -20.92
C GLN A 101 1.09 2.91 -19.85
N PHE A 102 -0.09 3.50 -20.03
CA PHE A 102 -1.26 3.08 -19.25
C PHE A 102 -1.75 1.71 -19.77
N TYR A 103 -2.17 0.86 -18.83
CA TYR A 103 -2.71 -0.46 -19.17
C TYR A 103 -4.18 -0.41 -19.57
N SER A 104 -4.56 0.47 -20.48
CA SER A 104 -5.84 0.38 -21.15
C SER A 104 -5.90 -0.82 -22.09
N ASP A 105 -4.74 -1.20 -22.63
CA ASP A 105 -4.59 -2.35 -23.52
C ASP A 105 -4.11 -3.57 -22.73
N LYS A 106 -4.44 -4.77 -23.23
CA LYS A 106 -3.95 -6.02 -22.64
C LYS A 106 -2.42 -6.08 -22.73
N ASP A 107 -1.76 -6.49 -21.63
CA ASP A 107 -0.37 -6.91 -21.67
C ASP A 107 -0.31 -8.39 -22.09
N PRO A 108 0.15 -8.69 -23.30
CA PRO A 108 0.12 -10.04 -23.83
C PRO A 108 1.15 -10.98 -23.21
N LEU A 109 2.09 -10.44 -22.42
CA LEU A 109 3.09 -11.25 -21.73
C LEU A 109 2.64 -11.75 -20.35
N LEU A 110 1.54 -11.21 -19.81
CA LEU A 110 0.98 -11.62 -18.52
C LEU A 110 -0.28 -12.43 -18.75
N ASP A 111 -0.57 -13.39 -17.86
CA ASP A 111 -1.72 -14.30 -17.96
C ASP A 111 -1.81 -14.93 -19.37
N TYR A 112 -0.65 -15.35 -19.90
CA TYR A 112 -0.53 -15.86 -21.26
C TYR A 112 -1.31 -17.18 -21.47
N PRO A 113 -2.05 -17.32 -22.60
CA PRO A 113 -2.15 -16.44 -23.76
C PRO A 113 -3.28 -15.41 -23.66
N LEU A 114 -4.04 -15.36 -22.56
CA LEU A 114 -5.22 -14.48 -22.42
C LEU A 114 -4.86 -12.99 -22.42
N GLY A 115 -3.71 -12.65 -21.89
CA GLY A 115 -3.27 -11.29 -21.67
C GLY A 115 -3.98 -10.59 -20.52
N LYS A 116 -3.24 -9.78 -19.77
CA LYS A 116 -3.74 -9.04 -18.61
C LYS A 116 -4.17 -7.63 -18.97
N SER A 117 -5.42 -7.29 -18.68
CA SER A 117 -5.92 -5.92 -18.76
C SER A 117 -5.77 -5.21 -17.39
N GLY A 118 -5.45 -3.90 -17.45
CA GLY A 118 -5.24 -3.10 -16.24
C GLY A 118 -3.79 -3.13 -15.79
N GLY A 119 -3.48 -2.35 -14.77
CA GLY A 119 -2.12 -2.21 -14.27
C GLY A 119 -2.06 -1.31 -13.04
N ARG A 120 -0.86 -1.12 -12.53
CA ARG A 120 -0.63 -0.27 -11.37
C ARG A 120 -0.76 1.21 -11.72
N PRO A 121 -1.25 2.04 -10.78
CA PRO A 121 -1.30 3.48 -10.98
C PRO A 121 0.09 4.08 -11.23
N PRO A 122 0.21 5.20 -11.99
CA PRO A 122 1.48 5.63 -12.60
C PRO A 122 2.41 6.43 -11.69
N PHE A 123 1.96 6.95 -10.54
CA PHE A 123 2.65 8.05 -9.86
C PHE A 123 4.03 7.68 -9.33
N LEU A 124 4.20 6.46 -8.78
CA LEU A 124 5.52 5.98 -8.34
C LEU A 124 6.53 5.98 -9.50
N ASN A 125 6.15 5.40 -10.63
CA ASN A 125 6.99 5.30 -11.82
C ASN A 125 7.32 6.70 -12.39
N MET A 126 6.33 7.60 -12.42
CA MET A 126 6.52 8.99 -12.83
C MET A 126 7.46 9.74 -11.89
N MET A 127 7.41 9.48 -10.58
CA MET A 127 8.34 10.06 -9.61
C MET A 127 9.77 9.57 -9.85
N ALA A 128 9.98 8.28 -10.13
CA ALA A 128 11.30 7.75 -10.46
C ALA A 128 11.84 8.35 -11.77
N ILE A 129 11.01 8.44 -12.80
CA ILE A 129 11.37 9.11 -14.06
C ILE A 129 11.72 10.59 -13.82
N GLY A 130 10.89 11.31 -13.05
CA GLY A 130 11.16 12.71 -12.71
C GLY A 130 12.46 12.90 -11.93
N PHE A 131 12.74 12.01 -10.98
CA PHE A 131 13.98 12.05 -10.20
C PHE A 131 15.21 11.72 -11.07
N SER A 132 15.10 10.78 -12.02
CA SER A 132 16.18 10.45 -12.94
C SER A 132 16.61 11.68 -13.78
N ARG A 133 15.66 12.55 -14.15
CA ARG A 133 15.97 13.79 -14.89
C ARG A 133 16.87 14.76 -14.11
N LEU A 134 16.82 14.72 -12.76
CA LEU A 134 17.72 15.50 -11.92
C LEU A 134 19.15 14.93 -11.89
N LEU A 135 19.33 13.66 -12.22
CA LEU A 135 20.61 12.97 -12.23
C LEU A 135 21.34 13.06 -13.57
N LEU A 136 20.67 13.40 -14.67
CA LEU A 136 21.26 13.50 -16.02
C LEU A 136 22.50 14.40 -16.13
N PRO A 137 22.65 15.52 -15.37
CA PRO A 137 23.88 16.29 -15.38
C PRO A 137 25.12 15.55 -14.86
N PHE A 138 24.94 14.44 -14.14
CA PHE A 138 25.99 13.71 -13.43
C PHE A 138 26.27 12.32 -14.03
N MET A 139 25.34 11.73 -14.79
CA MET A 139 25.46 10.41 -15.35
C MET A 139 24.60 10.23 -16.62
N ASN A 140 24.83 9.14 -17.36
CA ASN A 140 24.01 8.82 -18.53
C ASN A 140 22.56 8.45 -18.12
N GLU A 141 21.64 8.42 -19.10
CA GLU A 141 20.21 8.24 -18.86
C GLU A 141 19.89 6.87 -18.24
N ILE A 142 20.51 5.81 -18.71
CA ILE A 142 20.29 4.45 -18.20
C ILE A 142 20.69 4.37 -16.73
N ASP A 143 21.88 4.87 -16.39
CA ASP A 143 22.36 4.90 -15.01
C ASP A 143 21.46 5.79 -14.12
N ALA A 144 21.04 6.95 -14.64
CA ALA A 144 20.16 7.87 -13.90
C ALA A 144 18.82 7.22 -13.56
N VAL A 145 18.23 6.47 -14.48
CA VAL A 145 16.96 5.77 -14.28
C VAL A 145 17.14 4.60 -13.28
N GLY A 146 18.18 3.77 -13.45
CA GLY A 146 18.48 2.66 -12.55
C GLY A 146 18.73 3.12 -11.11
N TYR A 147 19.57 4.14 -10.90
CA TYR A 147 19.78 4.73 -9.57
C TYR A 147 18.52 5.35 -8.99
N SER A 148 17.71 6.00 -9.82
CA SER A 148 16.45 6.60 -9.38
C SER A 148 15.49 5.54 -8.82
N MET A 149 15.26 4.45 -9.55
CA MET A 149 14.38 3.37 -9.11
C MET A 149 14.84 2.75 -7.78
N GLN A 150 16.14 2.54 -7.63
CA GLN A 150 16.69 1.98 -6.39
C GLN A 150 16.63 2.95 -5.20
N PHE A 151 16.83 4.26 -5.44
CA PHE A 151 16.98 5.26 -4.37
C PHE A 151 15.66 5.86 -3.89
N VAL A 152 14.67 5.98 -4.78
CA VAL A 152 13.39 6.66 -4.49
C VAL A 152 12.66 6.06 -3.27
N PRO A 153 12.58 4.75 -3.04
CA PRO A 153 11.95 4.19 -1.84
C PRO A 153 12.63 4.66 -0.55
N ALA A 154 13.97 4.63 -0.50
CA ALA A 154 14.74 5.08 0.66
C ALA A 154 14.55 6.58 0.93
N LEU A 155 14.45 7.39 -0.13
CA LEU A 155 14.16 8.81 -0.03
C LEU A 155 12.78 9.07 0.58
N PHE A 156 11.74 8.36 0.13
CA PHE A 156 10.38 8.53 0.66
C PHE A 156 10.28 8.07 2.11
N GLY A 157 10.92 6.95 2.46
CA GLY A 157 10.99 6.52 3.85
C GLY A 157 11.69 7.51 4.77
N ALA A 158 12.77 8.14 4.30
CA ALA A 158 13.45 9.18 5.06
C ALA A 158 12.61 10.48 5.16
N LEU A 159 11.89 10.86 4.10
CA LEU A 159 10.99 12.02 4.11
C LEU A 159 9.83 11.90 5.09
N LEU A 160 9.42 10.67 5.44
CA LEU A 160 8.38 10.40 6.44
C LEU A 160 8.66 11.05 7.81
N VAL A 161 9.93 11.25 8.15
CA VAL A 161 10.38 11.96 9.35
C VAL A 161 9.71 13.34 9.48
N LEU A 162 9.49 14.04 8.36
CA LEU A 162 8.94 15.41 8.36
C LEU A 162 7.46 15.44 8.79
N PRO A 163 6.52 14.74 8.13
CA PRO A 163 5.13 14.75 8.58
C PRO A 163 4.97 14.20 10.00
N VAL A 164 5.73 13.17 10.41
CA VAL A 164 5.69 12.65 11.78
C VAL A 164 6.12 13.71 12.79
N TYR A 165 7.22 14.43 12.53
CA TYR A 165 7.63 15.55 13.38
C TYR A 165 6.52 16.61 13.50
N PHE A 166 6.01 17.09 12.37
CA PHE A 166 5.01 18.17 12.38
C PHE A 166 3.67 17.77 13.00
N ILE A 167 3.25 16.51 12.89
CA ILE A 167 2.10 15.98 13.60
C ILE A 167 2.39 15.98 15.10
N GLY A 168 3.52 15.42 15.54
CA GLY A 168 3.93 15.39 16.94
C GLY A 168 4.10 16.79 17.55
N GLU A 169 4.67 17.75 16.81
CA GLU A 169 4.74 19.16 17.22
C GLU A 169 3.33 19.76 17.38
N THR A 170 2.44 19.48 16.44
CA THR A 170 1.08 20.04 16.42
C THR A 170 0.21 19.47 17.53
N LEU A 171 0.32 18.18 17.81
CA LEU A 171 -0.43 17.49 18.86
C LEU A 171 0.10 17.80 20.25
N PHE A 172 1.41 17.72 20.42
CA PHE A 172 2.06 17.77 21.74
C PHE A 172 2.99 18.99 21.85
N ASN A 173 4.19 18.89 21.29
CA ASN A 173 5.19 19.97 21.21
C ASN A 173 6.41 19.57 20.38
N LYS A 174 7.33 20.52 20.12
CA LYS A 174 8.54 20.31 19.31
C LYS A 174 9.42 19.14 19.78
N LYS A 175 9.56 18.93 21.09
CA LYS A 175 10.43 17.87 21.65
C LYS A 175 9.81 16.50 21.43
N ALA A 176 8.51 16.35 21.71
CA ALA A 176 7.79 15.11 21.46
C ALA A 176 7.79 14.76 19.94
N GLY A 177 7.61 15.78 19.07
CA GLY A 177 7.72 15.61 17.63
C GLY A 177 9.11 15.14 17.20
N LEU A 178 10.20 15.71 17.73
CA LEU A 178 11.58 15.28 17.43
C LEU A 178 11.87 13.86 17.90
N ILE A 179 11.37 13.48 19.07
CA ILE A 179 11.53 12.10 19.56
C ILE A 179 10.77 11.14 18.67
N ALA A 180 9.53 11.46 18.30
CA ALA A 180 8.75 10.63 17.38
C ALA A 180 9.45 10.48 16.04
N ALA A 181 9.95 11.57 15.46
CA ALA A 181 10.74 11.54 14.23
C ALA A 181 12.00 10.67 14.34
N PHE A 182 12.71 10.75 15.47
CA PHE A 182 13.90 9.92 15.71
C PHE A 182 13.55 8.43 15.85
N LEU A 183 12.39 8.10 16.43
CA LEU A 183 11.96 6.70 16.55
C LEU A 183 11.69 6.03 15.19
N ILE A 184 11.37 6.79 14.15
CA ILE A 184 11.25 6.25 12.77
C ILE A 184 12.57 5.57 12.34
N ALA A 185 13.73 6.13 12.73
CA ALA A 185 15.04 5.54 12.43
C ALA A 185 15.32 4.25 13.23
N LEU A 186 14.51 3.93 14.22
CA LEU A 186 14.71 2.81 15.13
C LEU A 186 13.66 1.69 14.99
N ILE A 187 12.67 1.86 14.12
CA ILE A 187 11.61 0.85 13.91
C ILE A 187 12.04 -0.09 12.80
N PRO A 188 12.30 -1.39 13.10
CA PRO A 188 12.93 -2.31 12.16
C PRO A 188 12.08 -2.58 10.91
N ILE A 189 10.77 -2.73 11.03
CA ILE A 189 9.90 -3.01 9.88
C ILE A 189 9.93 -1.89 8.83
N HIS A 190 10.12 -0.64 9.25
CA HIS A 190 10.24 0.49 8.32
C HIS A 190 11.53 0.44 7.50
N LEU A 191 12.60 -0.14 8.06
CA LEU A 191 13.92 -0.12 7.45
C LEU A 191 14.18 -1.30 6.51
N GLY A 192 13.69 -2.49 6.83
CA GLY A 192 14.16 -3.70 6.18
C GLY A 192 13.11 -4.77 5.88
N SER A 193 11.81 -4.44 5.83
CA SER A 193 10.79 -5.41 5.40
C SER A 193 10.50 -5.30 3.91
N GLY A 194 9.81 -6.30 3.36
CA GLY A 194 9.28 -6.27 2.00
C GLY A 194 8.29 -5.13 1.74
N HIS A 195 7.76 -4.50 2.80
CA HIS A 195 6.89 -3.32 2.77
C HIS A 195 7.56 -2.09 3.39
N GLY A 196 8.86 -2.15 3.63
CA GLY A 196 9.63 -1.05 4.19
C GLY A 196 10.05 -0.02 3.16
N SER A 197 11.13 0.69 3.49
CA SER A 197 11.65 1.77 2.65
C SER A 197 13.12 1.57 2.27
N SER A 198 13.56 0.31 2.16
CA SER A 198 14.93 0.00 1.77
C SER A 198 15.24 0.40 0.34
N TYR A 199 16.50 0.77 0.12
CA TYR A 199 17.08 0.95 -1.20
C TYR A 199 16.84 -0.31 -2.05
N SER A 200 16.49 -0.13 -3.30
CA SER A 200 16.12 -1.14 -4.29
C SER A 200 14.73 -1.79 -4.15
N LEU A 201 13.97 -1.49 -3.11
CA LEU A 201 12.58 -1.89 -2.98
C LEU A 201 11.67 -0.90 -3.76
N PHE A 202 11.72 -0.93 -5.08
CA PHE A 202 10.98 -0.01 -5.95
C PHE A 202 9.50 -0.37 -6.00
N ASP A 203 8.84 -0.27 -4.86
CA ASP A 203 7.40 -0.47 -4.70
C ASP A 203 6.72 0.73 -4.06
N HIS A 204 5.39 0.74 -4.10
CA HIS A 204 4.57 1.90 -3.72
C HIS A 204 4.46 2.14 -2.21
N ASP A 205 4.80 1.18 -1.35
CA ASP A 205 4.51 1.22 0.08
C ASP A 205 5.16 2.39 0.81
N SER A 206 6.44 2.68 0.55
CA SER A 206 7.13 3.82 1.18
C SER A 206 6.53 5.17 0.77
N LEU A 207 6.09 5.29 -0.50
CA LEU A 207 5.42 6.49 -1.00
C LEU A 207 4.01 6.61 -0.42
N ASN A 208 3.26 5.51 -0.36
CA ASN A 208 1.93 5.49 0.25
C ASN A 208 1.97 5.97 1.70
N LEU A 209 2.88 5.43 2.50
CA LEU A 209 3.04 5.80 3.91
C LEU A 209 3.38 7.29 4.07
N LEU A 210 4.26 7.83 3.23
CA LEU A 210 4.57 9.26 3.20
C LEU A 210 3.33 10.09 2.85
N LEU A 211 2.58 9.71 1.82
CA LEU A 211 1.38 10.41 1.37
C LEU A 211 0.27 10.35 2.42
N PHE A 212 0.04 9.20 3.09
CA PHE A 212 -0.91 9.08 4.19
C PHE A 212 -0.63 10.13 5.27
N PHE A 213 0.61 10.19 5.73
CA PHE A 213 0.97 11.09 6.82
C PHE A 213 1.03 12.57 6.40
N LEU A 214 1.26 12.88 5.13
CA LEU A 214 1.07 14.22 4.60
C LEU A 214 -0.42 14.62 4.55
N ILE A 215 -1.30 13.73 4.13
CA ILE A 215 -2.76 13.95 4.16
C ILE A 215 -3.21 14.21 5.61
N TYR A 216 -2.80 13.36 6.55
CA TYR A 216 -3.17 13.48 7.96
C TYR A 216 -2.60 14.75 8.61
N LEU A 217 -1.36 15.11 8.30
CA LEU A 217 -0.76 16.36 8.76
C LEU A 217 -1.59 17.57 8.34
N PHE A 218 -1.93 17.66 7.06
CA PHE A 218 -2.66 18.82 6.55
C PHE A 218 -4.14 18.80 6.95
N LEU A 219 -4.75 17.65 7.14
CA LEU A 219 -6.06 17.53 7.80
C LEU A 219 -6.01 18.11 9.23
N ILE A 220 -5.06 17.65 10.06
CA ILE A 220 -4.89 18.13 11.44
C ILE A 220 -4.66 19.65 11.47
N LYS A 221 -3.83 20.16 10.58
CA LYS A 221 -3.63 21.62 10.45
C LYS A 221 -4.92 22.35 10.04
N SER A 222 -5.67 21.79 9.08
CA SER A 222 -6.93 22.36 8.61
C SER A 222 -7.98 22.45 9.72
N ILE A 223 -8.17 21.39 10.49
CA ILE A 223 -9.16 21.36 11.58
C ILE A 223 -8.76 22.22 12.79
N LYS A 224 -7.47 22.45 13.02
CA LYS A 224 -6.97 23.32 14.11
C LYS A 224 -6.92 24.80 13.76
N GLU A 225 -6.77 25.12 12.49
CA GLU A 225 -6.64 26.50 12.03
C GLU A 225 -7.95 27.27 12.21
N LYS A 226 -7.88 28.45 12.84
CA LYS A 226 -9.05 29.32 13.07
C LYS A 226 -9.38 30.18 11.86
N ASP A 227 -8.35 30.58 11.11
CA ASP A 227 -8.49 31.32 9.87
C ASP A 227 -9.08 30.41 8.79
N SER A 228 -10.24 30.80 8.27
CA SER A 228 -10.97 30.00 7.27
C SER A 228 -10.17 29.80 5.99
N THR A 229 -9.46 30.81 5.50
CA THR A 229 -8.68 30.76 4.27
C THR A 229 -7.51 29.80 4.42
N LYS A 230 -6.77 29.88 5.52
CA LYS A 230 -5.66 28.94 5.82
C LYS A 230 -6.17 27.52 6.05
N SER A 231 -7.32 27.36 6.72
CA SER A 231 -7.96 26.05 6.90
C SER A 231 -8.29 25.40 5.55
N ILE A 232 -8.88 26.16 4.62
CA ILE A 232 -9.17 25.70 3.25
C ILE A 232 -7.87 25.38 2.50
N PHE A 233 -6.85 26.22 2.61
CA PHE A 233 -5.54 25.96 1.97
C PHE A 233 -4.92 24.65 2.45
N TYR A 234 -4.94 24.37 3.75
CA TYR A 234 -4.44 23.08 4.26
C TYR A 234 -5.32 21.92 3.79
N ALA A 235 -6.64 22.07 3.71
CA ALA A 235 -7.52 21.04 3.18
C ALA A 235 -7.22 20.74 1.69
N LEU A 236 -6.96 21.78 0.88
CA LEU A 236 -6.56 21.61 -0.52
C LEU A 236 -5.21 20.90 -0.65
N LEU A 237 -4.22 21.23 0.19
CA LEU A 237 -2.95 20.49 0.22
C LEU A 237 -3.16 19.01 0.55
N ALA A 238 -3.98 18.70 1.56
CA ALA A 238 -4.32 17.30 1.86
C ALA A 238 -5.01 16.62 0.68
N GLY A 239 -5.90 17.33 -0.03
CA GLY A 239 -6.57 16.82 -1.23
C GLY A 239 -5.59 16.56 -2.39
N ILE A 240 -4.58 17.42 -2.58
CA ILE A 240 -3.52 17.20 -3.58
C ILE A 240 -2.76 15.91 -3.27
N PHE A 241 -2.37 15.69 -2.01
CA PHE A 241 -1.69 14.44 -1.62
C PHE A 241 -2.61 13.21 -1.72
N LEU A 242 -3.92 13.37 -1.46
CA LEU A 242 -4.87 12.29 -1.68
C LEU A 242 -5.02 11.96 -3.18
N GLY A 243 -5.00 12.97 -4.05
CA GLY A 243 -4.96 12.76 -5.50
C GLY A 243 -3.69 12.03 -5.95
N ALA A 244 -2.53 12.40 -5.40
CA ALA A 244 -1.27 11.69 -5.63
C ALA A 244 -1.32 10.24 -5.14
N LEU A 245 -1.92 10.00 -3.97
CA LEU A 245 -2.13 8.66 -3.44
C LEU A 245 -3.02 7.81 -4.35
N ASN A 246 -4.12 8.36 -4.85
CA ASN A 246 -5.00 7.67 -5.80
C ASN A 246 -4.25 7.28 -7.10
N MET A 247 -3.24 8.05 -7.48
CA MET A 247 -2.36 7.75 -8.61
C MET A 247 -1.18 6.84 -8.25
N THR A 248 -1.04 6.45 -6.98
CA THR A 248 0.04 5.56 -6.51
C THR A 248 -0.48 4.15 -6.22
N TRP A 249 -1.66 4.05 -5.63
CA TRP A 249 -2.17 2.79 -5.09
C TRP A 249 -3.67 2.61 -5.35
N VAL A 250 -4.05 1.43 -5.83
CA VAL A 250 -5.46 1.09 -6.15
C VAL A 250 -6.33 1.13 -4.89
N GLU A 251 -5.79 0.65 -3.74
CA GLU A 251 -6.52 0.60 -2.46
C GLU A 251 -6.45 1.93 -1.67
N SER A 252 -6.15 3.04 -2.31
CA SER A 252 -6.18 4.39 -1.72
C SER A 252 -7.53 4.74 -1.03
N ARG A 253 -8.61 4.03 -1.39
CA ARG A 253 -9.93 4.07 -0.73
C ARG A 253 -9.86 3.80 0.78
N PHE A 254 -8.82 3.14 1.29
CA PHE A 254 -8.54 3.01 2.71
C PHE A 254 -8.53 4.38 3.43
N VAL A 255 -7.80 5.37 2.91
CA VAL A 255 -7.74 6.72 3.51
C VAL A 255 -9.10 7.41 3.51
N TYR A 256 -9.86 7.26 2.41
CA TYR A 256 -11.24 7.78 2.37
C TYR A 256 -12.10 7.16 3.48
N SER A 257 -11.98 5.86 3.70
CA SER A 257 -12.73 5.13 4.72
C SER A 257 -12.37 5.59 6.14
N VAL A 258 -11.07 5.71 6.46
CA VAL A 258 -10.59 6.23 7.75
C VAL A 258 -11.12 7.63 8.01
N LEU A 259 -11.02 8.52 7.02
CA LEU A 259 -11.51 9.89 7.15
C LEU A 259 -13.04 9.93 7.29
N ALA A 260 -13.77 9.08 6.58
CA ALA A 260 -15.21 8.96 6.70
C ALA A 260 -15.64 8.52 8.11
N VAL A 261 -14.99 7.48 8.66
CA VAL A 261 -15.23 7.03 10.04
C VAL A 261 -14.97 8.16 11.03
N TYR A 262 -13.84 8.87 10.89
CA TYR A 262 -13.54 10.02 11.74
C TYR A 262 -14.61 11.11 11.66
N VAL A 263 -15.04 11.49 10.46
CA VAL A 263 -16.06 12.52 10.26
C VAL A 263 -17.37 12.13 10.92
N VAL A 264 -17.82 10.89 10.71
CA VAL A 264 -19.08 10.40 11.29
C VAL A 264 -19.00 10.39 12.82
N VAL A 265 -17.94 9.84 13.40
CA VAL A 265 -17.76 9.82 14.87
C VAL A 265 -17.68 11.23 15.44
N GLN A 266 -16.97 12.15 14.79
CA GLN A 266 -16.89 13.55 15.23
C GLN A 266 -18.26 14.24 15.15
N MET A 267 -19.03 13.99 14.10
CA MET A 267 -20.40 14.54 13.98
C MET A 267 -21.31 14.05 15.10
N LEU A 268 -21.27 12.75 15.42
CA LEU A 268 -22.06 12.17 16.52
C LEU A 268 -21.70 12.80 17.86
N ILE A 269 -20.40 12.97 18.13
CA ILE A 269 -19.93 13.64 19.37
C ILE A 269 -20.35 15.10 19.42
N ASP A 270 -20.22 15.84 18.31
CA ASP A 270 -20.62 17.25 18.23
C ASP A 270 -22.14 17.43 18.44
N ILE A 271 -22.96 16.54 17.89
CA ILE A 271 -24.42 16.53 18.11
C ILE A 271 -24.73 16.22 19.57
N PHE A 272 -24.14 15.16 20.12
CA PHE A 272 -24.38 14.75 21.51
C PHE A 272 -23.95 15.83 22.52
N THR A 273 -22.83 16.51 22.25
CA THR A 273 -22.30 17.56 23.12
C THR A 273 -22.87 18.96 22.80
N ASN A 274 -23.73 19.05 21.81
CA ASN A 274 -24.32 20.30 21.29
C ASN A 274 -23.26 21.35 20.88
N LYS A 275 -22.16 20.89 20.29
CA LYS A 275 -21.02 21.71 19.82
C LYS A 275 -20.83 21.60 18.31
N ILE A 276 -21.91 21.85 17.56
CA ILE A 276 -21.89 21.71 16.11
C ILE A 276 -20.93 22.71 15.48
N GLU A 277 -19.93 22.20 14.77
CA GLU A 277 -18.92 22.98 14.05
C GLU A 277 -18.66 22.38 12.65
N THR A 278 -18.86 23.18 11.62
CA THR A 278 -18.83 22.75 10.23
C THR A 278 -17.40 22.54 9.67
N ARG A 279 -16.35 22.91 10.40
CA ARG A 279 -14.96 22.91 9.90
C ARG A 279 -14.47 21.51 9.51
N VAL A 280 -14.74 20.48 10.32
CA VAL A 280 -14.33 19.11 10.04
C VAL A 280 -14.94 18.62 8.73
N ILE A 281 -16.26 18.78 8.59
CA ILE A 281 -16.98 18.36 7.38
C ILE A 281 -16.51 19.12 6.16
N ARG A 282 -16.40 20.45 6.26
CA ARG A 282 -15.89 21.28 5.16
C ARG A 282 -14.49 20.84 4.73
N SER A 283 -13.57 20.63 5.68
CA SER A 283 -12.21 20.19 5.37
C SER A 283 -12.20 18.83 4.69
N SER A 284 -12.97 17.86 5.18
CA SER A 284 -13.05 16.51 4.61
C SER A 284 -13.67 16.51 3.21
N LEU A 285 -14.74 17.29 2.99
CA LEU A 285 -15.33 17.43 1.66
C LEU A 285 -14.36 18.04 0.65
N ILE A 286 -13.59 19.06 1.06
CA ILE A 286 -12.55 19.66 0.20
C ILE A 286 -11.47 18.63 -0.12
N ILE A 287 -10.99 17.88 0.88
CA ILE A 287 -9.96 16.83 0.71
C ILE A 287 -10.46 15.77 -0.27
N PHE A 288 -11.64 15.22 -0.05
CA PHE A 288 -12.22 14.18 -0.90
C PHE A 288 -12.44 14.66 -2.34
N THR A 289 -13.09 15.81 -2.49
CA THR A 289 -13.40 16.36 -3.81
C THR A 289 -12.12 16.71 -4.57
N ALA A 290 -11.14 17.37 -3.93
CA ALA A 290 -9.89 17.72 -4.59
C ALA A 290 -9.08 16.46 -4.97
N GLY A 291 -8.98 15.48 -4.06
CA GLY A 291 -8.30 14.22 -4.32
C GLY A 291 -8.92 13.45 -5.48
N TYR A 292 -10.24 13.36 -5.51
CA TYR A 292 -10.96 12.71 -6.60
C TYR A 292 -10.80 13.44 -7.94
N LEU A 293 -10.96 14.76 -7.97
CA LEU A 293 -10.86 15.55 -9.20
C LEU A 293 -9.45 15.53 -9.81
N ILE A 294 -8.39 15.49 -8.98
CA ILE A 294 -7.01 15.37 -9.47
C ILE A 294 -6.76 14.00 -10.12
N TYR A 295 -7.32 12.95 -9.53
CA TYR A 295 -7.17 11.59 -10.03
C TYR A 295 -8.04 11.29 -11.25
N LEU A 296 -9.20 11.92 -11.37
CA LEU A 296 -10.21 11.61 -12.38
C LEU A 296 -9.69 11.54 -13.84
N PRO A 297 -8.86 12.48 -14.33
CA PRO A 297 -8.34 12.39 -15.70
C PRO A 297 -7.45 11.15 -15.92
N VAL A 298 -6.59 10.83 -14.96
CA VAL A 298 -5.69 9.67 -15.02
C VAL A 298 -6.51 8.38 -15.00
N ARG A 299 -7.49 8.30 -14.10
CA ARG A 299 -8.39 7.16 -14.01
C ARG A 299 -9.18 6.95 -15.30
N ALA A 300 -9.73 8.01 -15.88
CA ALA A 300 -10.47 7.94 -17.12
C ALA A 300 -9.60 7.45 -18.28
N SER A 301 -8.31 7.79 -18.31
CA SER A 301 -7.35 7.27 -19.28
C SER A 301 -7.07 5.77 -19.08
N ILE A 302 -6.94 5.31 -17.81
CA ILE A 302 -6.67 3.90 -17.50
C ILE A 302 -7.85 2.99 -17.88
N ILE A 303 -9.09 3.41 -17.60
CA ILE A 303 -10.29 2.56 -17.79
C ILE A 303 -11.08 2.88 -19.07
N GLY A 304 -10.56 3.74 -19.93
CA GLY A 304 -11.21 4.11 -21.19
C GLY A 304 -12.52 4.88 -21.05
N GLY A 305 -12.68 5.67 -19.97
CA GLY A 305 -13.87 6.49 -19.76
C GLY A 305 -14.19 6.75 -18.28
N PHE A 306 -15.29 7.46 -18.04
CA PHE A 306 -15.78 7.72 -16.68
C PHE A 306 -16.56 6.51 -16.15
N ARG A 307 -16.11 5.97 -15.02
CA ARG A 307 -16.89 5.01 -14.22
C ARG A 307 -16.87 5.45 -12.75
N PRO A 308 -18.02 5.47 -12.07
CA PRO A 308 -18.06 5.72 -10.63
C PRO A 308 -17.13 4.76 -9.87
N ASP A 309 -16.61 5.20 -8.75
CA ASP A 309 -15.83 4.38 -7.83
C ASP A 309 -16.26 4.59 -6.37
N LEU A 310 -15.69 3.81 -5.46
CA LEU A 310 -16.00 3.90 -4.03
C LEU A 310 -15.68 5.29 -3.47
N ALA A 311 -14.61 5.95 -3.93
CA ALA A 311 -14.23 7.28 -3.46
C ALA A 311 -15.33 8.31 -3.76
N LEU A 312 -15.94 8.27 -4.96
CA LEU A 312 -17.08 9.13 -5.31
C LEU A 312 -18.27 8.86 -4.41
N PHE A 313 -18.61 7.60 -4.17
CA PHE A 313 -19.73 7.26 -3.27
C PHE A 313 -19.48 7.72 -1.83
N LEU A 314 -18.27 7.57 -1.31
CA LEU A 314 -17.91 8.10 0.02
C LEU A 314 -18.00 9.62 0.08
N CYS A 315 -17.61 10.35 -0.97
CA CYS A 315 -17.83 11.78 -1.07
C CYS A 315 -19.33 12.14 -0.97
N ILE A 316 -20.18 11.41 -1.70
CA ILE A 316 -21.63 11.62 -1.70
C ILE A 316 -22.21 11.31 -0.31
N ILE A 317 -21.85 10.18 0.29
CA ILE A 317 -22.32 9.77 1.62
C ILE A 317 -21.97 10.83 2.67
N ILE A 318 -20.68 11.24 2.73
CA ILE A 318 -20.25 12.28 3.66
C ILE A 318 -20.91 13.62 3.36
N GLY A 319 -21.18 13.92 2.09
CA GLY A 319 -21.93 15.11 1.69
C GLY A 319 -23.37 15.10 2.23
N VAL A 320 -24.10 14.00 2.11
CA VAL A 320 -25.46 13.82 2.60
C VAL A 320 -25.51 13.92 4.14
N PHE A 321 -24.64 13.15 4.83
CA PHE A 321 -24.53 13.23 6.29
C PHE A 321 -24.12 14.64 6.76
N GLY A 322 -23.18 15.27 6.06
CA GLY A 322 -22.72 16.62 6.36
C GLY A 322 -23.82 17.67 6.19
N LEU A 323 -24.65 17.54 5.16
CA LEU A 323 -25.81 18.41 4.95
C LEU A 323 -26.84 18.25 6.08
N ALA A 324 -27.19 17.00 6.44
CA ALA A 324 -28.09 16.72 7.55
C ALA A 324 -27.56 17.33 8.87
N TYR A 325 -26.29 17.13 9.16
CA TYR A 325 -25.61 17.69 10.33
C TYR A 325 -25.65 19.24 10.35
N MET A 326 -25.37 19.88 9.21
CA MET A 326 -25.47 21.36 9.12
C MET A 326 -26.88 21.85 9.34
N LEU A 327 -27.90 21.18 8.77
CA LEU A 327 -29.30 21.52 8.96
C LEU A 327 -29.71 21.40 10.44
N PHE A 328 -29.29 20.35 11.14
CA PHE A 328 -29.53 20.19 12.57
C PHE A 328 -28.93 21.35 13.38
N GLY A 329 -27.71 21.76 13.03
CA GLY A 329 -27.06 22.92 13.68
C GLY A 329 -27.79 24.25 13.43
N ILE A 330 -28.14 24.54 12.18
CA ILE A 330 -28.85 25.78 11.79
C ILE A 330 -30.24 25.86 12.46
N LYS A 331 -30.97 24.76 12.46
CA LYS A 331 -32.31 24.66 13.03
C LYS A 331 -32.33 24.44 14.54
N LYS A 332 -31.15 24.27 15.19
CA LYS A 332 -31.01 23.99 16.62
C LYS A 332 -31.85 22.78 17.05
N VAL A 333 -31.90 21.75 16.23
CA VAL A 333 -32.69 20.54 16.50
C VAL A 333 -32.13 19.84 17.76
N PRO A 334 -32.97 19.39 18.69
CA PRO A 334 -32.52 18.64 19.87
C PRO A 334 -31.68 17.42 19.49
N TRP A 335 -30.64 17.15 20.27
CA TRP A 335 -29.69 16.07 20.00
C TRP A 335 -30.39 14.70 19.89
N THR A 336 -31.45 14.44 20.66
CA THR A 336 -32.23 13.21 20.61
C THR A 336 -32.84 12.98 19.24
N ILE A 337 -33.45 14.02 18.65
CA ILE A 337 -34.08 13.96 17.31
C ILE A 337 -32.97 13.82 16.24
N SER A 338 -31.87 14.58 16.38
CA SER A 338 -30.79 14.56 15.42
C SER A 338 -30.06 13.21 15.38
N LEU A 339 -29.80 12.59 16.55
CA LEU A 339 -29.19 11.26 16.62
C LEU A 339 -30.14 10.18 16.08
N SER A 340 -31.43 10.25 16.43
CA SER A 340 -32.42 9.29 15.90
C SER A 340 -32.53 9.40 14.38
N ALA A 341 -32.51 10.60 13.81
CA ALA A 341 -32.53 10.79 12.36
C ALA A 341 -31.26 10.23 11.67
N ILE A 342 -30.07 10.46 12.24
CA ILE A 342 -28.82 9.90 11.72
C ILE A 342 -28.83 8.36 11.84
N PHE A 343 -29.32 7.83 12.96
CA PHE A 343 -29.43 6.39 13.15
C PHE A 343 -30.35 5.75 12.10
N VAL A 344 -31.52 6.33 11.86
CA VAL A 344 -32.44 5.88 10.80
C VAL A 344 -31.78 5.96 9.42
N LEU A 345 -31.08 7.06 9.13
CA LEU A 345 -30.36 7.21 7.86
C LEU A 345 -29.25 6.15 7.71
N ALA A 346 -28.50 5.89 8.77
CA ALA A 346 -27.49 4.84 8.79
C ALA A 346 -28.09 3.45 8.61
N LEU A 347 -29.20 3.15 9.29
CA LEU A 347 -29.93 1.88 9.17
C LEU A 347 -30.43 1.66 7.72
N VAL A 348 -31.01 2.69 7.11
CA VAL A 348 -31.44 2.64 5.70
C VAL A 348 -30.22 2.40 4.79
N GLY A 349 -29.09 3.07 5.06
CA GLY A 349 -27.83 2.84 4.33
C GLY A 349 -27.31 1.41 4.49
N LEU A 350 -27.32 0.84 5.68
CA LEU A 350 -26.91 -0.55 5.93
C LEU A 350 -27.83 -1.55 5.21
N ILE A 351 -29.15 -1.35 5.29
CA ILE A 351 -30.12 -2.18 4.55
C ILE A 351 -29.86 -2.08 3.03
N PHE A 352 -29.59 -0.88 2.51
CA PHE A 352 -29.26 -0.70 1.11
C PHE A 352 -27.97 -1.45 0.74
N LEU A 353 -26.92 -1.36 1.57
CA LEU A 353 -25.65 -2.08 1.34
C LEU A 353 -25.82 -3.59 1.39
N TYR A 354 -26.73 -4.12 2.19
CA TYR A 354 -27.04 -5.56 2.23
C TYR A 354 -27.56 -6.05 0.87
N PHE A 355 -28.42 -5.27 0.20
CA PHE A 355 -28.98 -5.61 -1.10
C PHE A 355 -28.15 -5.12 -2.29
N VAL A 356 -27.03 -4.39 -2.07
CA VAL A 356 -26.29 -3.75 -3.16
C VAL A 356 -25.68 -4.76 -4.14
N ARG A 357 -25.34 -5.95 -3.66
CA ARG A 357 -24.78 -7.03 -4.51
C ARG A 357 -25.82 -7.47 -5.55
N ASP A 358 -27.05 -7.74 -5.13
CA ASP A 358 -28.15 -8.12 -6.03
C ASP A 358 -28.51 -6.95 -6.97
N LEU A 359 -28.55 -5.73 -6.45
CA LEU A 359 -28.80 -4.52 -7.24
C LEU A 359 -27.69 -4.22 -8.25
N SER A 360 -26.43 -4.55 -7.95
CA SER A 360 -25.31 -4.30 -8.84
C SER A 360 -25.35 -5.15 -10.10
N SER A 361 -25.96 -6.33 -10.06
CA SER A 361 -26.21 -7.17 -11.22
C SER A 361 -27.12 -6.47 -12.26
N SER A 362 -28.10 -5.70 -11.76
CA SER A 362 -29.04 -4.92 -12.60
C SER A 362 -28.53 -3.51 -12.92
N PHE A 363 -27.73 -2.93 -12.00
CA PHE A 363 -27.23 -1.55 -12.06
C PHE A 363 -25.72 -1.53 -11.86
N SER A 364 -24.94 -1.76 -12.89
CA SER A 364 -23.48 -1.89 -12.87
C SER A 364 -22.75 -0.70 -12.22
N PHE A 365 -23.34 0.51 -12.24
CA PHE A 365 -22.75 1.67 -11.58
C PHE A 365 -22.68 1.54 -10.04
N LEU A 366 -23.43 0.61 -9.43
CA LEU A 366 -23.40 0.32 -8.00
C LEU A 366 -22.30 -0.67 -7.61
N SER A 367 -21.65 -1.30 -8.58
CA SER A 367 -20.59 -2.31 -8.32
C SER A 367 -19.48 -1.84 -7.36
N PRO A 368 -19.04 -0.57 -7.32
CA PRO A 368 -18.04 -0.14 -6.35
C PRO A 368 -18.49 -0.22 -4.88
N LEU A 369 -19.81 -0.24 -4.62
CA LEU A 369 -20.34 -0.38 -3.27
C LEU A 369 -20.35 -1.83 -2.77
N THR A 370 -20.18 -2.81 -3.67
CA THR A 370 -20.09 -4.23 -3.25
C THR A 370 -18.91 -4.46 -2.31
N SER A 371 -17.78 -3.74 -2.51
CA SER A 371 -16.63 -3.81 -1.59
C SER A 371 -16.99 -3.41 -0.15
N LEU A 372 -17.88 -2.43 0.05
CA LEU A 372 -18.38 -2.08 1.39
C LEU A 372 -19.32 -3.15 1.93
N SER A 373 -20.16 -3.73 1.06
CA SER A 373 -21.03 -4.85 1.41
C SER A 373 -20.19 -6.06 1.85
N ASP A 374 -19.13 -6.38 1.13
CA ASP A 374 -18.25 -7.51 1.43
C ASP A 374 -17.49 -7.33 2.75
N ILE A 375 -17.06 -6.13 3.08
CA ILE A 375 -16.45 -5.82 4.38
C ILE A 375 -17.44 -5.97 5.54
N LEU A 376 -18.72 -5.61 5.33
CA LEU A 376 -19.72 -5.60 6.39
C LEU A 376 -20.47 -6.94 6.55
N TYR A 377 -20.70 -7.63 5.46
CA TYR A 377 -21.58 -8.79 5.39
C TYR A 377 -20.97 -10.03 4.72
N GLY A 378 -19.77 -9.93 4.17
CA GLY A 378 -19.14 -10.96 3.35
C GLY A 378 -17.78 -11.42 3.87
N SER A 379 -16.90 -11.76 2.93
CA SER A 379 -15.57 -12.37 3.13
C SER A 379 -14.50 -11.46 3.75
N GLY A 380 -14.87 -10.27 4.23
CA GLY A 380 -13.90 -9.33 4.81
C GLY A 380 -13.20 -8.43 3.80
N ILE A 381 -12.04 -7.88 4.18
CA ILE A 381 -11.28 -6.92 3.36
C ILE A 381 -10.62 -7.61 2.15
N TYR A 382 -10.10 -8.81 2.37
CA TYR A 382 -9.51 -9.66 1.34
C TYR A 382 -10.45 -10.82 1.04
N GLY A 383 -10.69 -11.08 -0.25
CA GLY A 383 -11.36 -12.29 -0.67
C GLY A 383 -10.58 -13.55 -0.25
N SER A 384 -11.23 -14.68 -0.20
CA SER A 384 -10.62 -15.97 0.20
C SER A 384 -9.36 -16.30 -0.61
N LYS A 385 -9.36 -16.05 -1.92
CA LYS A 385 -8.21 -16.23 -2.82
C LYS A 385 -6.95 -15.50 -2.31
N VAL A 386 -7.08 -14.19 -2.02
CA VAL A 386 -5.97 -13.34 -1.58
C VAL A 386 -5.48 -13.77 -0.19
N SER A 387 -6.41 -14.04 0.73
CA SER A 387 -6.07 -14.45 2.10
C SER A 387 -5.32 -15.79 2.15
N MET A 388 -5.53 -16.66 1.17
CA MET A 388 -4.90 -17.97 1.12
C MET A 388 -3.56 -17.98 0.41
N THR A 389 -3.40 -17.13 -0.61
CA THR A 389 -2.24 -17.15 -1.49
C THR A 389 -1.19 -16.10 -1.16
N ILE A 390 -1.53 -15.07 -0.37
CA ILE A 390 -0.62 -13.99 0.00
C ILE A 390 -0.29 -14.09 1.49
N ALA A 391 0.96 -14.37 1.83
CA ALA A 391 1.42 -14.50 3.23
C ALA A 391 1.16 -13.23 4.07
N GLU A 392 1.30 -12.06 3.50
CA GLU A 392 1.07 -10.78 4.15
C GLU A 392 -0.40 -10.45 4.40
N ALA A 393 -1.32 -11.10 3.67
CA ALA A 393 -2.76 -11.00 3.91
C ALA A 393 -3.22 -11.84 5.10
N GLN A 394 -2.35 -12.69 5.64
CA GLN A 394 -2.62 -13.46 6.85
C GLN A 394 -2.34 -12.65 8.11
N THR A 395 -2.97 -13.05 9.22
CA THR A 395 -2.78 -12.38 10.51
C THR A 395 -1.39 -12.61 11.08
N SER A 396 -0.73 -11.55 11.53
CA SER A 396 0.56 -11.64 12.21
C SER A 396 0.38 -12.04 13.68
N GLY A 397 1.18 -13.00 14.14
CA GLY A 397 1.22 -13.34 15.57
C GLY A 397 1.71 -12.16 16.43
N MET A 398 1.23 -12.09 17.67
CA MET A 398 1.57 -11.00 18.61
C MET A 398 3.09 -10.81 18.80
N SER A 399 3.86 -11.89 18.78
CA SER A 399 5.33 -11.82 18.90
C SER A 399 5.96 -11.12 17.69
N ILE A 400 5.54 -11.50 16.47
CA ILE A 400 6.00 -10.88 15.22
C ILE A 400 5.62 -9.40 15.23
N THR A 401 4.38 -9.07 15.56
CA THR A 401 3.89 -7.71 15.67
C THR A 401 4.75 -6.87 16.61
N ALA A 402 5.00 -7.34 17.84
CA ALA A 402 5.80 -6.60 18.80
C ALA A 402 7.25 -6.41 18.32
N MET A 403 7.86 -7.43 17.73
CA MET A 403 9.24 -7.37 17.21
C MET A 403 9.35 -6.42 16.02
N SER A 404 8.32 -6.30 15.19
CA SER A 404 8.29 -5.40 14.03
C SER A 404 8.48 -3.93 14.40
N PHE A 405 8.05 -3.52 15.58
CA PHE A 405 8.23 -2.16 16.10
C PHE A 405 9.37 -2.04 17.12
N GLY A 406 9.86 -3.16 17.61
CA GLY A 406 10.64 -3.26 18.83
C GLY A 406 9.74 -3.51 20.05
N PRO A 407 10.01 -4.55 20.83
CA PRO A 407 9.07 -5.08 21.84
C PRO A 407 8.58 -4.02 22.83
N ALA A 408 9.48 -3.16 23.31
CA ALA A 408 9.09 -2.11 24.24
C ALA A 408 8.29 -0.99 23.56
N LEU A 409 8.65 -0.56 22.34
CA LEU A 409 7.98 0.54 21.65
C LEU A 409 6.53 0.22 21.36
N TYR A 410 6.22 -1.00 20.97
CA TYR A 410 4.84 -1.44 20.72
C TYR A 410 3.96 -1.23 21.96
N TRP A 411 4.41 -1.69 23.12
CA TRP A 411 3.65 -1.53 24.38
C TRP A 411 3.62 -0.10 24.89
N ILE A 412 4.71 0.65 24.71
CA ILE A 412 4.76 2.08 25.03
C ILE A 412 3.75 2.87 24.19
N ALA A 413 3.53 2.49 22.93
CA ALA A 413 2.52 3.11 22.08
C ALA A 413 1.10 2.92 22.66
N TRP A 414 0.77 1.73 23.16
CA TRP A 414 -0.50 1.49 23.87
C TRP A 414 -0.65 2.35 25.12
N VAL A 415 0.42 2.51 25.90
CA VAL A 415 0.42 3.44 27.04
C VAL A 415 0.18 4.87 26.55
N GLY A 416 0.83 5.27 25.47
CA GLY A 416 0.63 6.58 24.82
C GLY A 416 -0.80 6.80 24.35
N PHE A 417 -1.41 5.77 23.78
CA PHE A 417 -2.81 5.77 23.35
C PHE A 417 -3.78 6.02 24.54
N VAL A 418 -3.60 5.30 25.65
CA VAL A 418 -4.40 5.51 26.87
C VAL A 418 -4.23 6.95 27.40
N PHE A 419 -2.99 7.45 27.42
CA PHE A 419 -2.74 8.85 27.80
C PHE A 419 -3.36 9.84 26.83
N LEU A 420 -3.41 9.54 25.55
CA LEU A 420 -4.06 10.39 24.55
C LEU A 420 -5.58 10.47 24.79
N ILE A 421 -6.23 9.33 25.10
CA ILE A 421 -7.65 9.29 25.50
C ILE A 421 -7.88 10.15 26.74
N TYR A 422 -7.04 10.00 27.78
CA TYR A 422 -7.12 10.83 28.99
C TYR A 422 -7.01 12.32 28.64
N ARG A 423 -6.04 12.71 27.81
CA ARG A 423 -5.86 14.08 27.32
C ARG A 423 -7.05 14.56 26.51
N TYR A 424 -7.65 13.72 25.68
CA TYR A 424 -8.86 14.06 24.92
C TYR A 424 -9.99 14.54 25.83
N TYR A 425 -10.24 13.81 26.92
CA TYR A 425 -11.25 14.24 27.91
C TYR A 425 -10.85 15.51 28.67
N LYS A 426 -9.61 15.59 29.13
CA LYS A 426 -9.10 16.71 29.93
C LYS A 426 -9.04 18.02 29.12
N ASP A 427 -8.60 17.97 27.89
CA ASP A 427 -8.38 19.13 27.02
C ASP A 427 -9.67 19.53 26.23
N LYS A 428 -10.84 19.21 26.78
CA LYS A 428 -12.17 19.58 26.26
C LYS A 428 -12.46 19.01 24.87
N GLN A 429 -12.13 17.75 24.66
CA GLN A 429 -12.47 17.00 23.44
C GLN A 429 -11.86 17.61 22.17
N ARG A 430 -10.54 17.73 22.15
CA ARG A 430 -9.80 18.21 20.97
C ARG A 430 -9.99 17.28 19.79
N ARG A 431 -10.45 17.81 18.66
CA ARG A 431 -10.77 17.06 17.44
C ARG A 431 -9.55 16.39 16.82
N ASP A 432 -8.37 17.00 16.89
CA ASP A 432 -7.12 16.44 16.42
C ASP A 432 -6.69 15.19 17.23
N TYR A 433 -6.97 15.14 18.54
CA TYR A 433 -6.73 13.94 19.33
C TYR A 433 -7.68 12.80 18.96
N LEU A 434 -8.96 13.11 18.74
CA LEU A 434 -9.95 12.12 18.31
C LEU A 434 -9.54 11.48 16.98
N PHE A 435 -9.03 12.28 16.03
CA PHE A 435 -8.56 11.74 14.76
C PHE A 435 -7.47 10.68 14.97
N ILE A 436 -6.45 10.96 15.78
CA ILE A 436 -5.36 9.99 16.06
C ILE A 436 -5.88 8.77 16.83
N ILE A 437 -6.83 8.95 17.74
CA ILE A 437 -7.47 7.83 18.47
C ILE A 437 -8.17 6.89 17.48
N ILE A 438 -8.98 7.44 16.57
CA ILE A 438 -9.71 6.65 15.57
C ILE A 438 -8.73 5.98 14.61
N LEU A 439 -7.74 6.72 14.10
CA LEU A 439 -6.73 6.18 13.19
C LEU A 439 -6.00 4.98 13.83
N PHE A 440 -5.54 5.13 15.07
CA PHE A 440 -4.86 4.03 15.77
C PHE A 440 -5.76 2.81 15.97
N LEU A 441 -7.05 3.02 16.29
CA LEU A 441 -8.00 1.90 16.44
C LEU A 441 -8.30 1.20 15.12
N VAL A 442 -8.43 1.96 14.04
CA VAL A 442 -8.69 1.39 12.70
C VAL A 442 -7.46 0.60 12.23
N ASP A 443 -6.26 1.17 12.36
CA ASP A 443 -5.03 0.48 11.95
C ASP A 443 -4.76 -0.78 12.81
N MET A 444 -5.08 -0.74 14.11
CA MET A 444 -4.98 -1.92 14.98
C MET A 444 -6.03 -3.00 14.62
N TRP A 445 -7.22 -2.58 14.20
CA TRP A 445 -8.23 -3.52 13.70
C TRP A 445 -7.79 -4.15 12.38
N LEU A 446 -7.25 -3.39 11.46
CA LEU A 446 -6.71 -3.87 10.19
C LEU A 446 -5.53 -4.82 10.38
N LEU A 447 -4.63 -4.50 11.31
CA LEU A 447 -3.53 -5.40 11.71
C LEU A 447 -4.04 -6.74 12.24
N GLY A 448 -5.18 -6.76 12.92
CA GLY A 448 -5.86 -7.98 13.35
C GLY A 448 -6.39 -8.82 12.18
N ILE A 449 -6.51 -8.22 10.99
CA ILE A 449 -6.97 -8.91 9.77
C ILE A 449 -5.78 -9.37 8.94
N ALA A 450 -4.76 -8.51 8.72
CA ALA A 450 -3.64 -8.82 7.85
C ALA A 450 -2.32 -8.18 8.31
N GLY A 451 -1.23 -8.92 8.17
CA GLY A 451 0.12 -8.51 8.55
C GLY A 451 0.67 -7.33 7.76
N ARG A 452 0.23 -7.12 6.52
CA ARG A 452 0.68 -6.01 5.68
C ARG A 452 0.44 -4.62 6.32
N PHE A 453 -0.57 -4.48 7.18
CA PHE A 453 -0.85 -3.23 7.88
C PHE A 453 0.14 -2.89 9.00
N LEU A 454 1.11 -3.77 9.26
CA LEU A 454 2.21 -3.48 10.21
C LEU A 454 2.95 -2.19 9.84
N ASN A 455 3.24 -1.99 8.55
CA ASN A 455 3.99 -0.81 8.11
C ASN A 455 3.20 0.49 8.30
N ASP A 456 1.87 0.47 8.12
CA ASP A 456 1.01 1.65 8.29
C ASP A 456 1.00 2.17 9.73
N LEU A 457 1.17 1.28 10.71
CA LEU A 457 1.25 1.62 12.13
C LEU A 457 2.58 2.27 12.55
N VAL A 458 3.64 2.18 11.75
CA VAL A 458 4.99 2.69 12.10
C VAL A 458 4.96 4.14 12.61
N PRO A 459 4.38 5.11 11.90
CA PRO A 459 4.36 6.49 12.37
C PRO A 459 3.49 6.70 13.60
N LEU A 460 2.42 5.94 13.79
CA LEU A 460 1.56 6.03 14.98
C LEU A 460 2.26 5.49 16.21
N VAL A 461 2.94 4.36 16.09
CA VAL A 461 3.79 3.81 17.17
C VAL A 461 4.88 4.82 17.55
N ALA A 462 5.54 5.41 16.55
CA ALA A 462 6.55 6.44 16.79
C ALA A 462 5.98 7.70 17.48
N LEU A 463 4.80 8.18 17.06
CA LEU A 463 4.14 9.35 17.65
C LEU A 463 3.70 9.11 19.09
N LEU A 464 3.04 8.00 19.36
CA LEU A 464 2.51 7.69 20.70
C LEU A 464 3.62 7.32 21.66
N SER A 465 4.60 6.52 21.23
CA SER A 465 5.78 6.20 22.03
C SER A 465 6.65 7.44 22.28
N GLY A 466 6.86 8.28 21.25
CA GLY A 466 7.58 9.53 21.37
C GLY A 466 6.95 10.51 22.36
N PHE A 467 5.62 10.52 22.43
CA PHE A 467 4.89 11.29 23.44
C PHE A 467 5.15 10.78 24.85
N VAL A 468 5.13 9.46 25.10
CA VAL A 468 5.42 8.86 26.41
C VAL A 468 6.87 9.10 26.82
N VAL A 469 7.81 8.84 25.92
CA VAL A 469 9.25 9.07 26.14
C VAL A 469 9.50 10.54 26.49
N TRP A 470 8.88 11.48 25.77
CA TRP A 470 8.95 12.90 26.11
C TRP A 470 8.41 13.18 27.51
N MET A 471 7.25 12.62 27.91
CA MET A 471 6.70 12.81 29.26
C MET A 471 7.65 12.32 30.35
N VAL A 472 8.30 11.19 30.12
CA VAL A 472 9.30 10.64 31.05
C VAL A 472 10.50 11.59 31.16
N ILE A 473 11.06 12.02 30.03
CA ILE A 473 12.20 12.94 29.98
C ILE A 473 11.87 14.29 30.63
N ASP A 474 10.67 14.82 30.39
CA ASP A 474 10.23 16.11 30.96
C ASP A 474 10.09 16.04 32.50
N LYS A 475 9.55 14.92 33.02
CA LYS A 475 9.42 14.71 34.46
C LYS A 475 10.75 14.51 35.19
N ILE A 476 11.79 14.05 34.49
CA ILE A 476 13.09 13.77 35.12
C ILE A 476 13.85 15.06 35.45
N ASP A 477 13.59 16.17 34.73
CA ASP A 477 14.29 17.47 34.89
C ASP A 477 15.82 17.35 35.03
N TYR A 478 16.45 16.84 33.98
CA TYR A 478 17.91 16.70 33.92
C TYR A 478 18.67 17.99 34.19
N LYS A 479 18.08 19.14 33.86
CA LYS A 479 18.70 20.45 34.12
C LYS A 479 18.83 20.67 35.65
N GLN A 480 17.80 20.32 36.43
CA GLN A 480 17.84 20.40 37.87
C GLN A 480 18.80 19.36 38.48
N MET A 481 18.83 18.14 37.94
CA MET A 481 19.79 17.12 38.31
C MET A 481 21.24 17.63 38.16
N ILE A 482 21.59 18.16 37.00
CA ILE A 482 22.95 18.70 36.73
C ILE A 482 23.27 19.86 37.68
N ARG A 483 22.32 20.77 37.90
CA ARG A 483 22.50 21.87 38.88
C ARG A 483 22.75 21.33 40.27
N ASN A 484 21.99 20.34 40.72
CA ASN A 484 22.15 19.73 42.04
C ASN A 484 23.50 19.01 42.18
N VAL A 485 23.94 18.27 41.15
CA VAL A 485 25.26 17.61 41.13
C VAL A 485 26.39 18.64 41.23
N ARG A 486 26.32 19.72 40.41
CA ARG A 486 27.31 20.80 40.48
C ARG A 486 27.29 21.57 41.77
N GLY A 487 26.10 21.88 42.29
CA GLY A 487 25.94 22.58 43.59
C GLY A 487 26.43 21.75 44.79
N ALA A 488 26.46 20.44 44.71
CA ALA A 488 26.99 19.54 45.74
C ALA A 488 28.51 19.24 45.57
N GLY A 489 29.23 20.04 44.80
CA GLY A 489 30.67 19.94 44.63
C GLY A 489 31.14 19.02 43.48
N GLY A 490 30.25 18.47 42.71
CA GLY A 490 30.58 17.58 41.57
C GLY A 490 31.15 16.22 42.03
N GLY A 491 31.68 15.45 41.05
CA GLY A 491 32.26 14.12 41.32
C GLY A 491 31.26 13.11 41.89
N LEU A 492 31.75 12.03 42.48
CA LEU A 492 30.92 10.97 43.07
C LEU A 492 30.02 11.47 44.21
N HIS A 493 30.51 12.41 45.02
CA HIS A 493 29.71 13.00 46.09
C HIS A 493 28.55 13.85 45.57
N GLY A 494 28.78 14.64 44.55
CA GLY A 494 27.73 15.40 43.85
C GLY A 494 26.69 14.50 43.18
N ILE A 495 27.10 13.41 42.55
CA ILE A 495 26.21 12.42 41.96
C ILE A 495 25.31 11.79 43.03
N ARG A 496 25.88 11.32 44.13
CA ARG A 496 25.12 10.68 45.23
C ARG A 496 24.04 11.59 45.81
N ARG A 497 24.29 12.92 45.90
CA ARG A 497 23.34 13.91 46.43
C ARG A 497 22.40 14.51 45.37
N GLY A 498 22.85 14.66 44.14
CA GLY A 498 22.12 15.35 43.06
C GLY A 498 21.24 14.43 42.22
N VAL A 499 21.58 13.13 42.14
CA VAL A 499 20.84 12.16 41.35
C VAL A 499 19.79 11.45 42.21
N LYS A 500 18.54 11.55 41.84
CA LYS A 500 17.41 10.85 42.48
C LYS A 500 17.14 9.52 41.76
N VAL A 501 16.46 8.59 42.45
CA VAL A 501 16.02 7.31 41.88
C VAL A 501 15.22 7.52 40.55
N LEU A 502 14.38 8.55 40.49
CA LEU A 502 13.63 8.90 39.30
C LEU A 502 14.54 9.22 38.09
N HIS A 503 15.69 9.88 38.30
CA HIS A 503 16.65 10.17 37.25
C HIS A 503 17.27 8.88 36.72
N ILE A 504 17.63 7.95 37.60
CA ILE A 504 18.19 6.64 37.21
C ILE A 504 17.15 5.84 36.45
N PHE A 505 15.93 5.73 37.00
CA PHE A 505 14.83 5.03 36.33
C PHE A 505 14.56 5.56 34.92
N GLY A 506 14.49 6.86 34.75
CA GLY A 506 14.23 7.44 33.45
C GLY A 506 15.37 7.23 32.43
N ILE A 507 16.64 7.26 32.90
CA ILE A 507 17.78 6.92 32.04
C ILE A 507 17.70 5.45 31.62
N LEU A 508 17.45 4.55 32.57
CA LEU A 508 17.33 3.12 32.32
C LEU A 508 16.14 2.85 31.34
N PHE A 509 15.00 3.48 31.60
CA PHE A 509 13.84 3.36 30.72
C PHE A 509 14.16 3.78 29.28
N VAL A 510 14.70 4.98 29.10
CA VAL A 510 14.99 5.47 27.73
C VAL A 510 16.12 4.68 27.07
N ALA A 511 17.22 4.44 27.79
CA ALA A 511 18.39 3.78 27.20
C ALA A 511 18.15 2.28 26.96
N PHE A 512 17.68 1.54 27.96
CA PHE A 512 17.63 0.07 27.89
C PHE A 512 16.31 -0.50 27.40
N LEU A 513 15.18 0.20 27.52
CA LEU A 513 13.92 -0.27 26.98
C LEU A 513 13.60 0.31 25.60
N VAL A 514 14.04 1.53 25.30
CA VAL A 514 13.68 2.20 24.04
C VAL A 514 14.83 2.21 23.04
N VAL A 515 16.00 2.77 23.45
CA VAL A 515 17.07 3.05 22.47
C VAL A 515 17.88 1.81 22.11
N LEU A 516 18.50 1.16 23.10
CA LEU A 516 19.45 0.07 22.80
C LEU A 516 18.84 -1.14 22.07
N PRO A 517 17.67 -1.68 22.48
CA PRO A 517 17.07 -2.79 21.75
C PRO A 517 16.70 -2.41 20.31
N ASN A 518 16.12 -1.22 20.13
CA ASN A 518 15.73 -0.76 18.82
C ASN A 518 16.89 -0.35 17.91
N VAL A 519 18.00 0.15 18.47
CA VAL A 519 19.23 0.36 17.69
C VAL A 519 19.75 -0.96 17.14
N TYR A 520 19.79 -2.00 17.96
CA TYR A 520 20.18 -3.34 17.50
C TYR A 520 19.26 -3.84 16.39
N LEU A 521 17.93 -3.80 16.59
CA LEU A 521 16.94 -4.23 15.62
C LEU A 521 16.94 -3.39 14.33
N ALA A 522 17.21 -2.10 14.45
CA ALA A 522 17.32 -1.21 13.29
C ALA A 522 18.54 -1.54 12.42
N PHE A 523 19.69 -1.80 13.04
CA PHE A 523 20.88 -2.25 12.30
C PHE A 523 20.67 -3.63 11.67
N ASP A 524 20.07 -4.57 12.41
CA ASP A 524 19.73 -5.89 11.89
C ASP A 524 18.80 -5.80 10.67
N ALA A 525 17.78 -4.93 10.73
CA ALA A 525 16.86 -4.70 9.63
C ALA A 525 17.51 -3.98 8.43
N ALA A 526 18.45 -3.07 8.67
CA ALA A 526 19.13 -2.31 7.63
C ALA A 526 20.16 -3.15 6.85
N ILE A 527 20.67 -4.22 7.45
CA ILE A 527 21.73 -5.07 6.83
C ILE A 527 21.06 -6.18 6.03
N PRO A 528 21.42 -6.33 4.75
CA PRO A 528 20.91 -7.41 3.92
C PRO A 528 21.18 -8.80 4.51
N GLY A 529 20.26 -9.74 4.29
CA GLY A 529 20.30 -11.10 4.84
C GLY A 529 21.63 -11.81 4.57
N GLY A 530 22.11 -11.77 3.33
CA GLY A 530 23.37 -12.39 2.94
C GLY A 530 24.63 -11.82 3.63
N LYS A 531 24.55 -10.56 4.14
CA LYS A 531 25.66 -9.90 4.86
C LYS A 531 25.57 -10.01 6.38
N LYS A 532 24.45 -10.46 6.91
CA LYS A 532 24.24 -10.49 8.38
C LYS A 532 25.29 -11.32 9.10
N LYS A 533 25.64 -12.50 8.59
CA LYS A 533 26.66 -13.37 9.18
C LYS A 533 28.04 -12.72 9.20
N GLU A 534 28.39 -11.98 8.16
CA GLU A 534 29.66 -11.25 8.09
C GLU A 534 29.71 -10.12 9.13
N VAL A 535 28.62 -9.38 9.30
CA VAL A 535 28.57 -8.21 10.19
C VAL A 535 28.36 -8.60 11.66
N PHE A 536 27.48 -9.57 11.94
CA PHE A 536 27.12 -9.97 13.30
C PHE A 536 27.85 -11.20 13.81
N GLY A 537 28.51 -11.99 12.94
CA GLY A 537 29.15 -13.23 13.31
C GLY A 537 28.15 -14.21 13.94
N ASP A 538 28.45 -14.64 15.17
CA ASP A 538 27.61 -15.58 15.94
C ASP A 538 26.51 -14.88 16.77
N PHE A 539 26.39 -13.57 16.70
CA PHE A 539 25.30 -12.85 17.37
C PHE A 539 23.94 -13.21 16.75
N PRO A 540 22.87 -13.32 17.55
CA PRO A 540 21.53 -13.57 17.04
C PRO A 540 21.14 -12.57 15.97
N GLN A 541 20.58 -13.05 14.87
CA GLN A 541 20.13 -12.23 13.75
C GLN A 541 18.62 -12.30 13.67
N GLY A 542 17.96 -11.18 13.27
CA GLY A 542 16.52 -11.13 13.03
C GLY A 542 16.15 -11.53 11.61
N ALA A 543 14.85 -11.62 11.35
CA ALA A 543 14.28 -11.93 10.05
C ALA A 543 14.11 -10.71 9.14
N PHE A 544 14.32 -9.48 9.66
CA PHE A 544 14.22 -8.27 8.84
C PHE A 544 15.48 -8.08 8.00
N GLY A 545 15.34 -7.36 6.91
CA GLY A 545 16.40 -7.13 5.94
C GLY A 545 16.08 -7.84 4.62
N LEU A 546 16.42 -7.19 3.53
CA LEU A 546 16.18 -7.71 2.19
C LEU A 546 17.32 -8.64 1.79
N ASP A 547 16.97 -9.75 1.15
CA ASP A 547 17.95 -10.59 0.47
C ASP A 547 18.37 -9.91 -0.84
N HIS A 548 19.62 -10.19 -1.26
CA HIS A 548 20.11 -9.70 -2.53
C HIS A 548 19.79 -10.68 -3.64
N TYR A 549 19.14 -10.16 -4.66
CA TYR A 549 18.77 -10.93 -5.83
C TYR A 549 19.98 -11.57 -6.54
N LYS A 550 21.15 -10.90 -6.50
CA LYS A 550 22.40 -11.41 -7.09
C LYS A 550 22.86 -12.75 -6.52
N GLU A 551 22.56 -13.02 -5.26
CA GLU A 551 22.89 -14.27 -4.59
C GLU A 551 21.82 -15.35 -4.82
N SER A 552 20.75 -15.01 -5.50
CA SER A 552 19.62 -15.88 -5.82
C SER A 552 19.90 -16.62 -7.13
N TYR A 553 19.70 -17.93 -7.15
CA TYR A 553 19.73 -18.75 -8.37
C TYR A 553 18.67 -18.35 -9.40
N TRP A 554 17.65 -17.58 -9.01
CA TRP A 554 16.65 -16.98 -9.89
C TRP A 554 17.26 -16.12 -10.99
N VAL A 555 18.24 -15.32 -10.65
CA VAL A 555 18.95 -14.48 -11.61
C VAL A 555 19.52 -15.30 -12.73
N ASP A 556 20.19 -16.40 -12.39
CA ASP A 556 20.79 -17.28 -13.39
C ASP A 556 19.72 -17.98 -14.22
N ALA A 557 18.61 -18.42 -13.61
CA ALA A 557 17.52 -19.08 -14.29
C ALA A 557 16.83 -18.14 -15.31
N TYR A 558 16.47 -16.92 -14.90
CA TYR A 558 15.82 -15.97 -15.81
C TYR A 558 16.77 -15.38 -16.86
N ASN A 559 18.05 -15.23 -16.53
CA ASN A 559 19.06 -14.89 -17.53
C ASN A 559 19.29 -16.02 -18.55
N TRP A 560 19.20 -17.27 -18.11
CA TRP A 560 19.19 -18.39 -19.02
C TRP A 560 17.96 -18.33 -19.93
N LEU A 561 16.78 -18.11 -19.37
CA LEU A 561 15.53 -17.99 -20.12
C LEU A 561 15.59 -16.87 -21.16
N ASN A 562 16.12 -15.70 -20.82
CA ASN A 562 16.27 -14.58 -21.74
C ASN A 562 17.11 -14.90 -22.98
N LYS A 563 18.04 -15.86 -22.85
CA LYS A 563 18.89 -16.31 -23.96
C LYS A 563 18.25 -17.41 -24.83
N GLN A 564 17.07 -17.89 -24.45
CA GLN A 564 16.30 -18.82 -25.23
C GLN A 564 15.45 -18.06 -26.27
N ASP A 565 15.12 -18.73 -27.36
CA ASP A 565 14.24 -18.22 -28.42
C ASP A 565 14.59 -16.79 -28.90
N VAL A 566 15.90 -16.43 -28.91
CA VAL A 566 16.38 -15.11 -29.33
C VAL A 566 16.17 -14.83 -30.81
N ASP A 567 15.98 -15.85 -31.61
CA ASP A 567 15.55 -15.80 -33.03
C ASP A 567 14.12 -15.24 -33.18
N ILE A 568 13.29 -15.36 -32.13
CA ILE A 568 11.96 -14.75 -32.07
C ILE A 568 12.12 -13.34 -31.49
N SER A 569 12.18 -12.36 -32.38
CA SER A 569 12.42 -10.95 -31.99
C SER A 569 11.29 -10.32 -31.19
N ASP A 570 10.05 -10.80 -31.37
CA ASP A 570 8.87 -10.35 -30.63
C ASP A 570 8.66 -11.23 -29.38
N PRO A 571 8.88 -10.73 -28.16
CA PRO A 571 8.71 -11.52 -26.95
C PRO A 571 7.30 -12.09 -26.79
N THR A 572 6.28 -11.46 -27.37
CA THR A 572 4.88 -11.94 -27.31
C THR A 572 4.63 -13.21 -28.09
N LYS A 573 5.56 -13.58 -28.97
CA LYS A 573 5.51 -14.77 -29.80
C LYS A 573 6.42 -15.91 -29.29
N ARG A 574 7.20 -15.63 -28.23
CA ARG A 574 8.01 -16.65 -27.60
C ARG A 574 7.14 -17.65 -26.84
N PRO A 575 7.60 -18.87 -26.63
CA PRO A 575 6.89 -19.86 -25.81
C PRO A 575 6.64 -19.36 -24.39
N GLY A 576 5.47 -19.64 -23.86
CA GLY A 576 5.11 -19.31 -22.47
C GLY A 576 5.92 -20.11 -21.45
N PHE A 577 6.08 -19.50 -20.29
CA PHE A 577 6.68 -20.09 -19.10
C PHE A 577 5.59 -20.32 -18.05
N ILE A 578 5.56 -21.49 -17.40
CA ILE A 578 4.65 -21.79 -16.31
C ILE A 578 5.43 -21.99 -15.01
N SER A 579 5.06 -21.21 -14.01
CA SER A 579 5.51 -21.35 -12.63
C SER A 579 4.40 -20.93 -11.67
N TRP A 580 4.66 -20.93 -10.38
CA TRP A 580 3.73 -20.31 -9.43
C TRP A 580 3.68 -18.78 -9.65
N TRP A 581 2.54 -18.17 -9.40
CA TRP A 581 2.26 -16.76 -9.73
C TRP A 581 3.25 -15.74 -9.10
N ASP A 582 3.89 -16.09 -7.98
CA ASP A 582 4.86 -15.21 -7.31
C ASP A 582 6.06 -14.80 -8.20
N TYR A 583 6.33 -15.56 -9.27
CA TYR A 583 7.54 -15.40 -10.10
C TYR A 583 7.27 -14.74 -11.45
N GLY A 584 6.02 -14.60 -11.87
CA GLY A 584 5.66 -14.18 -13.22
C GLY A 584 6.23 -12.84 -13.64
N PHE A 585 6.36 -11.87 -12.73
CA PHE A 585 6.96 -10.58 -13.06
C PHE A 585 8.45 -10.66 -13.37
N TYR A 586 9.18 -11.58 -12.75
CA TYR A 586 10.59 -11.86 -13.10
C TYR A 586 10.70 -12.49 -14.48
N GLU A 587 9.84 -13.45 -14.79
CA GLU A 587 9.81 -14.14 -16.09
C GLU A 587 9.65 -13.16 -17.24
N VAL A 588 8.74 -12.22 -17.07
CA VAL A 588 8.46 -11.20 -18.08
C VAL A 588 9.51 -10.11 -18.12
N ALA A 589 9.96 -9.60 -16.96
CA ALA A 589 10.86 -8.45 -16.90
C ALA A 589 12.32 -8.83 -17.18
N VAL A 590 12.77 -9.98 -16.68
CA VAL A 590 14.15 -10.46 -16.80
C VAL A 590 14.25 -11.55 -17.86
N GLY A 591 13.34 -12.53 -17.82
CA GLY A 591 13.32 -13.67 -18.75
C GLY A 591 12.85 -13.31 -20.14
N ALA A 592 12.18 -12.18 -20.35
CA ALA A 592 11.62 -11.74 -21.64
C ALA A 592 10.75 -12.78 -22.35
N HIS A 593 10.03 -13.59 -21.56
CA HIS A 593 9.07 -14.60 -22.04
C HIS A 593 7.69 -14.34 -21.44
N PRO A 594 6.61 -14.76 -22.12
CA PRO A 594 5.27 -14.70 -21.57
C PRO A 594 5.14 -15.62 -20.35
N THR A 595 4.42 -15.16 -19.32
CA THR A 595 4.12 -15.95 -18.12
C THR A 595 2.65 -16.38 -18.09
N ILE A 596 2.39 -17.64 -17.71
CA ILE A 596 1.03 -18.19 -17.59
C ILE A 596 0.37 -17.72 -16.30
N ALA A 597 1.14 -17.61 -15.21
CA ALA A 597 0.65 -17.10 -13.96
C ALA A 597 1.50 -15.92 -13.48
N ASP A 598 0.87 -14.87 -12.97
CA ASP A 598 1.56 -13.63 -12.61
C ASP A 598 1.15 -13.06 -11.25
N ASN A 599 1.90 -12.08 -10.77
CA ASN A 599 1.71 -11.48 -9.44
C ASN A 599 0.44 -10.62 -9.29
N PHE A 600 -0.38 -10.50 -10.33
CA PHE A 600 -1.77 -10.06 -10.21
C PHE A 600 -2.72 -11.19 -9.80
N GLN A 601 -2.17 -12.39 -9.58
CA GLN A 601 -2.90 -13.61 -9.25
C GLN A 601 -3.82 -14.10 -10.37
N ASP A 602 -3.46 -13.80 -11.60
CA ASP A 602 -4.06 -14.44 -12.76
C ASP A 602 -3.28 -15.70 -13.12
N GLY A 603 -3.93 -16.67 -13.77
CA GLY A 603 -3.32 -17.95 -14.14
C GLY A 603 -3.09 -18.94 -12.97
N ILE A 604 -3.70 -18.72 -11.80
CA ILE A 604 -3.59 -19.67 -10.66
C ILE A 604 -4.11 -21.05 -11.01
N PRO A 605 -5.29 -21.24 -11.66
CA PRO A 605 -5.78 -22.56 -12.02
C PRO A 605 -4.80 -23.39 -12.85
N PRO A 606 -4.26 -22.92 -13.99
CA PRO A 606 -3.27 -23.69 -14.73
C PRO A 606 -1.98 -23.95 -13.94
N ALA A 607 -1.48 -22.96 -13.15
CA ALA A 607 -0.28 -23.15 -12.35
C ALA A 607 -0.47 -24.22 -11.26
N ALA A 608 -1.58 -24.19 -10.53
CA ALA A 608 -1.89 -25.15 -9.48
C ALA A 608 -2.04 -26.57 -10.07
N ASN A 609 -2.82 -26.74 -11.13
CA ASN A 609 -2.99 -28.02 -11.81
C ASN A 609 -1.66 -28.57 -12.36
N PHE A 610 -0.81 -27.69 -12.92
CA PHE A 610 0.52 -28.10 -13.39
C PHE A 610 1.41 -28.61 -12.25
N HIS A 611 1.46 -27.90 -11.11
CA HIS A 611 2.30 -28.29 -9.96
C HIS A 611 1.79 -29.56 -9.27
N THR A 612 0.52 -29.89 -9.40
CA THR A 612 -0.08 -31.13 -8.86
C THR A 612 -0.14 -32.26 -9.87
N ALA A 613 0.30 -32.03 -11.11
CA ALA A 613 0.34 -33.06 -12.16
C ALA A 613 1.13 -34.31 -11.72
N THR A 614 0.60 -35.48 -11.98
CA THR A 614 1.18 -36.77 -11.53
C THR A 614 2.10 -37.42 -12.53
N SER A 615 2.17 -36.87 -13.76
CA SER A 615 3.00 -37.35 -14.86
C SER A 615 3.30 -36.23 -15.85
N GLU A 616 4.31 -36.41 -16.72
CA GLU A 616 4.57 -35.48 -17.83
C GLU A 616 3.34 -35.33 -18.74
N LYS A 617 2.65 -36.41 -19.01
CA LYS A 617 1.43 -36.46 -19.79
C LYS A 617 0.33 -35.61 -19.18
N ASP A 618 0.16 -35.69 -17.86
CA ASP A 618 -0.77 -34.86 -17.10
C ASP A 618 -0.38 -33.37 -17.16
N ALA A 619 0.89 -33.06 -16.98
CA ALA A 619 1.39 -31.69 -17.10
C ALA A 619 1.17 -31.09 -18.51
N VAL A 620 1.40 -31.87 -19.59
CA VAL A 620 1.14 -31.40 -20.96
C VAL A 620 -0.37 -31.22 -21.23
N SER A 621 -1.23 -32.03 -20.59
CA SER A 621 -2.69 -31.82 -20.72
C SER A 621 -3.14 -30.49 -20.14
N VAL A 622 -2.50 -30.01 -19.07
CA VAL A 622 -2.73 -28.64 -18.55
C VAL A 622 -2.36 -27.58 -19.60
N TRP A 623 -1.24 -27.76 -20.28
CA TRP A 623 -0.84 -26.87 -21.38
C TRP A 623 -1.88 -26.87 -22.53
N ILE A 624 -2.39 -28.04 -22.90
CA ILE A 624 -3.44 -28.15 -23.92
C ILE A 624 -4.67 -27.31 -23.53
N VAL A 625 -5.16 -27.46 -22.29
CA VAL A 625 -6.30 -26.65 -21.82
C VAL A 625 -5.99 -25.15 -21.93
N ARG A 626 -4.75 -24.76 -21.58
CA ARG A 626 -4.35 -23.35 -21.67
C ARG A 626 -4.31 -22.80 -23.09
N LEU A 627 -3.93 -23.62 -24.09
CA LEU A 627 -4.03 -23.25 -25.50
C LEU A 627 -5.48 -23.08 -25.96
N LEU A 628 -6.39 -23.96 -25.49
CA LEU A 628 -7.83 -23.83 -25.76
C LEU A 628 -8.40 -22.52 -25.17
N GLU A 629 -7.99 -22.11 -23.98
CA GLU A 629 -8.39 -20.82 -23.39
C GLU A 629 -7.92 -19.65 -24.25
N GLY A 630 -6.73 -19.73 -24.86
CA GLY A 630 -6.23 -18.73 -25.80
C GLY A 630 -7.08 -18.63 -27.06
N ASP A 631 -7.42 -19.77 -27.68
CA ASP A 631 -8.29 -19.83 -28.84
C ASP A 631 -9.71 -19.27 -28.55
N LEU A 632 -10.27 -19.62 -27.38
CA LEU A 632 -11.55 -19.05 -26.92
C LEU A 632 -11.50 -17.52 -26.80
N ALA A 633 -10.39 -16.99 -26.24
CA ALA A 633 -10.24 -15.55 -26.06
C ALA A 633 -10.18 -14.80 -27.39
N ASP A 634 -9.52 -15.39 -28.40
CA ASP A 634 -9.39 -14.80 -29.74
C ASP A 634 -10.68 -14.90 -30.55
N ASN A 635 -11.49 -15.94 -30.30
CA ASN A 635 -12.72 -16.21 -31.05
C ASN A 635 -14.01 -15.86 -30.28
N GLY A 636 -13.92 -14.94 -29.31
CA GLY A 636 -15.10 -14.40 -28.61
C GLY A 636 -15.84 -15.39 -27.74
N GLY A 637 -15.12 -16.36 -27.14
CA GLY A 637 -15.64 -17.35 -26.22
C GLY A 637 -16.12 -18.66 -26.84
N GLN A 638 -15.79 -18.89 -28.11
CA GLN A 638 -16.02 -20.15 -28.82
C GLN A 638 -14.70 -20.68 -29.36
N LEU A 639 -14.52 -21.98 -29.44
CA LEU A 639 -13.37 -22.60 -30.09
C LEU A 639 -13.48 -22.46 -31.63
N SER A 640 -12.35 -22.24 -32.27
CA SER A 640 -12.27 -22.18 -33.74
C SER A 640 -12.60 -23.54 -34.38
N ASP A 641 -13.14 -23.51 -35.60
CA ASP A 641 -13.45 -24.72 -36.37
C ASP A 641 -12.21 -25.61 -36.53
N GLU A 642 -11.02 -25.03 -36.68
CA GLU A 642 -9.75 -25.74 -36.85
C GLU A 642 -9.40 -26.51 -35.55
N VAL A 643 -9.49 -25.87 -34.41
CA VAL A 643 -9.27 -26.49 -33.10
C VAL A 643 -10.27 -27.61 -32.83
N ILE A 644 -11.56 -27.39 -33.14
CA ILE A 644 -12.60 -28.42 -33.01
C ILE A 644 -12.30 -29.63 -33.91
N GLN A 645 -11.81 -29.40 -35.14
CA GLN A 645 -11.44 -30.49 -36.05
C GLN A 645 -10.25 -31.29 -35.54
N ILE A 646 -9.24 -30.64 -34.97
CA ILE A 646 -8.08 -31.28 -34.32
C ILE A 646 -8.53 -32.16 -33.14
N LEU A 647 -9.39 -31.61 -32.28
CA LEU A 647 -9.99 -32.38 -31.15
C LEU A 647 -10.78 -33.59 -31.62
N ASN A 648 -11.59 -33.43 -32.72
CA ASN A 648 -12.35 -34.55 -33.27
C ASN A 648 -11.44 -35.67 -33.85
N ASN A 649 -10.34 -35.28 -34.48
CA ASN A 649 -9.39 -36.24 -35.03
C ASN A 649 -8.64 -37.01 -33.93
N SER A 650 -8.36 -36.38 -32.78
CA SER A 650 -7.64 -37.00 -31.68
C SER A 650 -8.54 -37.85 -30.76
N LEU A 651 -9.71 -37.33 -30.41
CA LEU A 651 -10.54 -37.88 -29.34
C LEU A 651 -11.82 -38.58 -29.85
N GLY A 652 -12.13 -38.39 -31.12
CA GLY A 652 -13.41 -38.77 -31.70
C GLY A 652 -14.53 -37.77 -31.33
N PRO A 653 -15.67 -37.79 -32.05
CA PRO A 653 -16.71 -36.76 -31.96
C PRO A 653 -17.32 -36.59 -30.55
N THR A 654 -17.52 -37.68 -29.85
CA THR A 654 -18.17 -37.64 -28.51
C THR A 654 -17.29 -36.97 -27.47
N ASN A 655 -16.02 -37.40 -27.37
CA ASN A 655 -15.09 -36.85 -26.37
C ASN A 655 -14.71 -35.41 -26.74
N SER A 656 -14.52 -35.12 -28.00
CA SER A 656 -14.29 -33.75 -28.48
C SER A 656 -15.44 -32.82 -28.12
N SER A 657 -16.69 -33.25 -28.32
CA SER A 657 -17.86 -32.47 -27.92
C SER A 657 -17.92 -32.17 -26.44
N ASN A 658 -17.45 -33.10 -25.58
CA ASN A 658 -17.35 -32.86 -24.14
C ASN A 658 -16.30 -31.79 -23.86
N VAL A 659 -15.10 -31.88 -24.44
CA VAL A 659 -14.02 -30.89 -24.24
C VAL A 659 -14.47 -29.51 -24.67
N VAL A 660 -15.08 -29.40 -25.86
CA VAL A 660 -15.63 -28.14 -26.41
C VAL A 660 -16.65 -27.54 -25.43
N ASN A 661 -17.62 -28.35 -24.99
CA ASN A 661 -18.68 -27.88 -24.10
C ASN A 661 -18.12 -27.42 -22.75
N TRP A 662 -17.15 -28.14 -22.17
CA TRP A 662 -16.54 -27.74 -20.89
C TRP A 662 -15.66 -26.50 -21.01
N ALA A 663 -14.93 -26.37 -22.11
CA ALA A 663 -14.09 -25.19 -22.37
C ALA A 663 -14.93 -23.92 -22.59
N GLU A 664 -16.00 -24.02 -23.42
CA GLU A 664 -16.90 -22.90 -23.71
C GLU A 664 -17.84 -22.57 -22.55
N ASN A 665 -18.22 -23.56 -21.74
CA ASN A 665 -19.15 -23.45 -20.62
C ASN A 665 -18.59 -24.14 -19.37
N PRO A 666 -17.63 -23.57 -18.66
CA PRO A 666 -16.94 -24.18 -17.52
C PRO A 666 -17.88 -24.74 -16.42
N THR A 667 -19.01 -24.07 -16.19
CA THR A 667 -20.03 -24.50 -15.22
C THR A 667 -20.78 -25.79 -15.64
N SER A 668 -20.63 -26.23 -16.89
CA SER A 668 -21.19 -27.50 -17.37
C SER A 668 -20.29 -28.71 -17.05
N SER A 669 -19.10 -28.48 -16.57
CA SER A 669 -18.12 -29.52 -16.24
C SER A 669 -18.65 -30.42 -15.13
N PRO A 670 -18.54 -31.77 -15.24
CA PRO A 670 -19.09 -32.72 -14.27
C PRO A 670 -18.62 -32.51 -12.83
N SER A 671 -17.35 -32.19 -12.64
CA SER A 671 -16.77 -31.99 -11.29
C SER A 671 -17.29 -30.72 -10.61
N TYR A 672 -17.81 -29.76 -11.35
CA TYR A 672 -18.36 -28.54 -10.80
C TYR A 672 -19.73 -28.76 -10.13
N ASN A 673 -20.53 -29.73 -10.65
CA ASN A 673 -21.91 -30.01 -10.22
C ASN A 673 -22.07 -31.24 -9.33
N THR A 674 -21.00 -31.86 -8.87
CA THR A 674 -21.10 -33.10 -8.08
C THR A 674 -21.29 -32.81 -6.60
N SER A 675 -22.08 -33.68 -5.93
CA SER A 675 -22.27 -33.71 -4.48
C SER A 675 -20.98 -33.86 -3.68
N ILE A 676 -19.89 -34.36 -4.31
CA ILE A 676 -18.56 -34.44 -3.69
C ILE A 676 -18.03 -33.01 -3.42
N GLY A 677 -18.24 -32.04 -4.32
CA GLY A 677 -17.91 -30.66 -4.08
C GLY A 677 -18.73 -30.04 -2.94
N GLU A 678 -19.99 -30.41 -2.79
CA GLU A 678 -20.83 -29.96 -1.69
C GLU A 678 -20.41 -30.59 -0.36
N GLU A 679 -20.12 -31.90 -0.32
CA GLU A 679 -19.68 -32.64 0.88
C GLU A 679 -18.30 -32.14 1.35
N TYR A 680 -17.36 -31.89 0.43
CA TYR A 680 -16.06 -31.33 0.76
C TYR A 680 -16.16 -29.87 1.22
N ASN A 681 -17.07 -29.09 0.69
CA ASN A 681 -17.33 -27.71 1.09
C ASN A 681 -18.03 -27.57 2.45
N GLU A 682 -18.78 -28.61 2.92
CA GLU A 682 -19.38 -28.61 4.27
C GLU A 682 -18.33 -28.83 5.36
N GLU A 683 -17.26 -29.58 5.11
CA GLU A 683 -16.15 -29.81 6.06
C GLU A 683 -15.14 -28.68 6.12
N LEU A 684 -15.02 -27.86 5.06
CA LEU A 684 -14.13 -26.72 5.02
C LEU A 684 -14.85 -25.47 5.54
N SER A 685 -14.14 -24.65 6.31
CA SER A 685 -14.66 -23.32 6.68
C SER A 685 -15.03 -22.53 5.43
N GLU A 686 -15.97 -21.59 5.54
CA GLU A 686 -16.41 -20.76 4.39
C GLU A 686 -15.26 -20.08 3.65
N ASP A 687 -14.18 -19.77 4.38
CA ASP A 687 -12.96 -19.17 3.82
C ASP A 687 -12.17 -20.10 2.89
N TRP A 688 -12.37 -21.41 2.97
CA TRP A 688 -11.67 -22.43 2.19
C TRP A 688 -12.48 -23.01 1.02
N ARG A 689 -13.68 -22.54 0.77
CA ARG A 689 -14.56 -23.00 -0.31
C ARG A 689 -14.20 -22.44 -1.68
N VAL A 690 -12.91 -22.38 -2.03
CA VAL A 690 -12.42 -21.69 -3.23
C VAL A 690 -12.70 -22.48 -4.50
N GLY A 691 -12.60 -23.80 -4.47
CA GLY A 691 -12.82 -24.65 -5.64
C GLY A 691 -14.23 -24.52 -6.23
N ALA A 692 -15.25 -24.28 -5.40
CA ALA A 692 -16.62 -24.02 -5.85
C ALA A 692 -16.80 -22.65 -6.54
N GLN A 693 -15.87 -21.73 -6.36
CA GLN A 693 -15.90 -20.38 -6.94
C GLN A 693 -15.23 -20.31 -8.31
N TRP A 694 -14.44 -21.32 -8.69
CA TRP A 694 -13.67 -21.31 -9.94
C TRP A 694 -14.01 -22.49 -10.84
N PRO A 695 -15.06 -22.36 -11.66
CA PRO A 695 -15.44 -23.39 -12.63
C PRO A 695 -14.31 -23.81 -13.57
N THR A 696 -13.35 -22.89 -13.84
CA THR A 696 -12.18 -23.16 -14.67
C THR A 696 -11.29 -24.27 -14.13
N ASN A 697 -11.16 -24.43 -12.80
CA ASN A 697 -10.41 -25.56 -12.22
C ASN A 697 -11.00 -26.91 -12.64
N ALA A 698 -12.32 -27.01 -12.63
CA ALA A 698 -13.01 -28.23 -13.05
C ALA A 698 -12.74 -28.56 -14.52
N VAL A 699 -12.57 -27.56 -15.39
CA VAL A 699 -12.19 -27.76 -16.80
C VAL A 699 -10.81 -28.38 -16.89
N TYR A 700 -9.81 -27.84 -16.20
CA TYR A 700 -8.45 -28.41 -16.18
C TYR A 700 -8.46 -29.87 -15.75
N HIS A 701 -9.10 -30.17 -14.63
CA HIS A 701 -9.18 -31.53 -14.11
C HIS A 701 -9.90 -32.49 -15.08
N ASN A 702 -11.08 -32.12 -15.58
CA ASN A 702 -11.89 -33.03 -16.42
C ASN A 702 -11.33 -33.23 -17.82
N VAL A 703 -10.79 -32.17 -18.44
CA VAL A 703 -10.14 -32.28 -19.74
C VAL A 703 -8.87 -33.11 -19.60
N SER A 704 -8.01 -32.84 -18.62
CA SER A 704 -6.81 -33.64 -18.39
C SER A 704 -7.15 -35.11 -18.17
N LYS A 705 -8.12 -35.41 -17.32
CA LYS A 705 -8.60 -36.79 -17.10
C LYS A 705 -9.05 -37.46 -18.40
N LEU A 706 -9.88 -36.78 -19.20
CA LEU A 706 -10.38 -37.30 -20.46
C LEU A 706 -9.23 -37.57 -21.46
N LEU A 707 -8.25 -36.65 -21.54
CA LEU A 707 -7.05 -36.83 -22.37
C LEU A 707 -6.22 -38.04 -21.94
N LEU A 708 -5.98 -38.17 -20.64
CA LEU A 708 -5.18 -39.28 -20.05
C LEU A 708 -5.85 -40.65 -20.25
N GLU A 709 -7.19 -40.72 -20.23
CA GLU A 709 -7.96 -41.93 -20.43
C GLU A 709 -8.02 -42.39 -21.89
N ASN A 710 -7.92 -41.47 -22.84
CA ASN A 710 -8.17 -41.74 -24.26
C ASN A 710 -6.94 -41.63 -25.17
N LEU A 711 -5.84 -41.00 -24.72
CA LEU A 711 -4.62 -40.80 -25.51
C LEU A 711 -3.42 -41.43 -24.83
N ASP A 712 -2.51 -41.94 -25.59
CA ASP A 712 -1.14 -42.31 -25.16
C ASP A 712 -0.20 -41.09 -25.28
N ASP A 713 1.09 -41.28 -24.97
CA ASP A 713 2.07 -40.20 -25.01
C ASP A 713 2.26 -39.59 -26.40
N GLU A 714 2.19 -40.43 -27.46
CA GLU A 714 2.27 -39.98 -28.87
C GLU A 714 1.02 -39.18 -29.24
N GLY A 715 -0.14 -39.62 -28.80
CA GLY A 715 -1.43 -38.94 -29.04
C GLY A 715 -1.52 -37.56 -28.38
N ILE A 716 -1.07 -37.44 -27.10
CA ILE A 716 -1.03 -36.15 -26.42
C ILE A 716 0.01 -35.21 -27.05
N THR A 717 1.17 -35.71 -27.40
CA THR A 717 2.21 -34.94 -28.07
C THR A 717 1.70 -34.45 -29.46
N TRP A 718 1.06 -35.33 -30.22
CA TRP A 718 0.43 -34.95 -31.49
C TRP A 718 -0.63 -33.87 -31.30
N LEU A 719 -1.53 -34.05 -30.36
CA LEU A 719 -2.58 -33.07 -30.06
C LEU A 719 -2.00 -31.70 -29.67
N TYR A 720 -1.02 -31.69 -28.78
CA TYR A 720 -0.36 -30.47 -28.34
C TYR A 720 0.26 -29.69 -29.52
N HIS A 721 1.03 -30.36 -30.37
CA HIS A 721 1.69 -29.70 -31.51
C HIS A 721 0.69 -29.16 -32.55
N ASN A 722 -0.36 -29.90 -32.85
CA ASN A 722 -1.37 -29.43 -33.79
C ASN A 722 -2.17 -28.24 -33.23
N LEU A 723 -2.47 -28.24 -31.90
CA LEU A 723 -3.09 -27.07 -31.27
C LEU A 723 -2.14 -25.88 -31.22
N GLN A 724 -0.86 -26.11 -31.01
CA GLN A 724 0.16 -25.07 -31.07
C GLN A 724 0.20 -24.40 -32.44
N ASP A 725 0.20 -25.20 -33.50
CA ASP A 725 0.22 -24.69 -34.87
C ASP A 725 -1.09 -23.94 -35.21
N ALA A 726 -2.24 -24.45 -34.80
CA ALA A 726 -3.54 -23.85 -35.09
C ALA A 726 -3.79 -22.54 -34.31
N THR A 727 -3.41 -22.49 -33.04
CA THR A 727 -3.64 -21.32 -32.17
C THR A 727 -2.54 -20.28 -32.29
N GLY A 728 -1.33 -20.67 -32.74
CA GLY A 728 -0.14 -19.83 -32.70
C GLY A 728 0.43 -19.58 -31.28
N TYR A 729 -0.11 -20.23 -30.26
CA TYR A 729 0.35 -20.18 -28.90
C TYR A 729 1.21 -21.40 -28.56
N SER A 730 2.18 -21.24 -27.67
CA SER A 730 3.04 -22.35 -27.24
C SER A 730 3.47 -22.17 -25.80
N ILE A 731 3.66 -23.30 -25.08
CA ILE A 731 4.20 -23.35 -23.74
C ILE A 731 5.38 -24.34 -23.78
N ARG A 732 6.55 -23.95 -23.30
CA ARG A 732 7.73 -24.81 -23.41
C ARG A 732 8.50 -24.92 -22.11
N TYR A 733 8.44 -23.90 -21.30
CA TYR A 733 9.27 -23.79 -20.10
C TYR A 733 8.42 -23.87 -18.84
N TYR A 734 9.03 -24.38 -17.79
CA TYR A 734 8.44 -24.40 -16.47
C TYR A 734 9.49 -24.18 -15.36
N GLY A 735 9.06 -23.67 -14.23
CA GLY A 735 9.87 -23.50 -13.05
C GLY A 735 9.18 -24.07 -11.81
N VAL A 736 9.92 -24.84 -11.01
CA VAL A 736 9.50 -25.34 -9.69
C VAL A 736 10.57 -25.01 -8.69
N GLU A 737 10.22 -24.40 -7.60
CA GLU A 737 11.14 -23.91 -6.58
C GLU A 737 11.03 -24.64 -5.24
N GLY A 738 12.06 -24.47 -4.41
CA GLY A 738 12.05 -25.00 -3.05
C GLY A 738 10.94 -24.44 -2.16
N TYR A 739 10.48 -23.23 -2.41
CA TYR A 739 9.32 -22.64 -1.75
C TYR A 739 8.01 -23.32 -2.18
N ASP A 740 7.86 -23.66 -3.45
CA ASP A 740 6.68 -24.35 -3.97
C ASP A 740 6.45 -25.69 -3.24
N LYS A 741 7.52 -26.38 -2.86
CA LYS A 741 7.45 -27.57 -2.03
C LYS A 741 6.87 -27.28 -0.64
N GLN A 742 7.12 -26.11 -0.07
CA GLN A 742 6.60 -25.75 1.26
C GLN A 742 5.11 -25.41 1.21
N ILE A 743 4.63 -24.90 0.07
CA ILE A 743 3.23 -24.51 -0.14
C ILE A 743 2.44 -25.53 -0.98
N PHE A 744 2.99 -26.73 -1.19
CA PHE A 744 2.37 -27.74 -2.06
C PHE A 744 0.91 -28.08 -1.70
N ASN A 745 0.57 -28.06 -0.41
CA ASN A 745 -0.81 -28.27 0.06
C ASN A 745 -1.76 -27.18 -0.46
N ILE A 746 -1.26 -25.96 -0.70
CA ILE A 746 -2.06 -24.86 -1.28
C ILE A 746 -2.36 -25.16 -2.75
N PHE A 747 -1.40 -25.72 -3.50
CA PHE A 747 -1.66 -26.11 -4.89
C PHE A 747 -2.75 -27.17 -4.98
N GLY A 748 -2.65 -28.24 -4.18
CA GLY A 748 -3.68 -29.29 -4.15
C GLY A 748 -5.08 -28.80 -3.76
N PHE A 749 -5.16 -27.68 -3.06
CA PHE A 749 -6.41 -27.03 -2.74
C PHE A 749 -6.91 -26.11 -3.88
N LEU A 750 -6.01 -25.50 -4.65
CA LEU A 750 -6.33 -24.56 -5.72
C LEU A 750 -6.50 -25.24 -7.10
N ALA A 751 -5.97 -26.45 -7.24
CA ALA A 751 -6.17 -27.30 -8.41
C ALA A 751 -7.55 -27.95 -8.40
#